data_7618432f8f1b98d57ceb6546039c4ab2
#
_entry.id   7618432f8f1b98d57ceb6546039c4ab2
#
_cell.length_a   1.000
_cell.length_b   1.000
_cell.length_c   1.000
_cell.angle_alpha   90.00
_cell.angle_beta   90.00
_cell.angle_gamma   90.00
#
_symmetry.space_group_name_H-M   'P 1'
#
loop_
_entity.id
_entity.type
_entity.pdbx_description
1 polymer ?
#
loop_
_entity_poly.entity_id
_entity_poly.type
_entity_poly.pdbx_seq_one_letter_code
_entity_poly.pdbx_strand_id
1 'polypeptide(L)'
;MSQWKQIQQLEIRLLEHVDYLYDDNFPMDIRQGLSSWIESQDWDTAANDESMAAVLFTDLLSQLDEVRSREQNFLQRHNMKIIQQQLQMKYMAHPAVMARVISTCLGEERRILSIACMPEQGPLEKSLQDSVSVERQKNMDNRVGIIRASVLLMDQAVKYIKDMQDDFDFRYKTLQSRESTDARQNPEMMKQEITRLQEMLNSLDFKRKEILTNMGVVIKEIDDLMSSQLNPELQDWKRRQQIAAIGGPLITGLDQLQSWFTLIAQSLFQIKRQLDKLMELVVKVTYENDPIPLQKPQIEERLKYLIYHLIKSSFVVERQPCMPTHPQKPLILKTGVQFTTKVRLLVKLPEVDYQLKVKTTFDKDLPSGRVSRQFFILTNNTKVMDIEDYANGCLSVEFRHLQLKEKKYVNGTKGNEGLLSVTEELHSLNFEACFTVQGLAIDLETSSLPLVVISNVSQLHGGWASIMWFNLLTDEPKNLAFFGNPPRATWSQLSELLSWQFSTFVGQGLNKEQLNMLGAKLLGQHASCSDFQVSWSKFSKENLPGKPFGFWTWLDSILELIKRHLLPVWNENSIMGFVSKEMERTLLKDREPGTFLLRFSESHLGGITFTWVERGDDGDVKFNSVEPYTKSQLGTIPFANIIRDYKMISDGDVPESPLKFLYPDVPKDEAFGRLYNSLPNIAHPYIRSTFIPISELRSRAATTPILCQSPEPPMTPGEFDMLSEQLCFDIDTMSSPYSD
;
A
#
# COMPACT_ATOMS: atom_id res chain seq x y z
N MET A 1 -10.63 -13.93 -25.61
CA MET A 1 -9.52 -12.93 -25.63
C MET A 1 -8.33 -13.56 -24.96
N SER A 2 -7.08 -13.21 -25.34
CA SER A 2 -5.90 -13.67 -24.59
C SER A 2 -5.91 -13.08 -23.18
N GLN A 3 -5.32 -13.80 -22.22
CA GLN A 3 -5.25 -13.38 -20.82
C GLN A 3 -4.58 -12.00 -20.71
N TRP A 4 -3.49 -11.77 -21.45
CA TRP A 4 -2.79 -10.49 -21.49
C TRP A 4 -3.64 -9.32 -22.00
N LYS A 5 -4.47 -9.54 -23.01
CA LYS A 5 -5.40 -8.51 -23.51
C LYS A 5 -6.47 -8.15 -22.48
N GLN A 6 -6.87 -9.09 -21.65
CA GLN A 6 -7.80 -8.82 -20.55
C GLN A 6 -7.11 -8.04 -19.43
N ILE A 7 -5.84 -8.39 -19.13
CA ILE A 7 -5.01 -7.66 -18.15
C ILE A 7 -4.83 -6.21 -18.58
N GLN A 8 -4.53 -5.93 -19.85
CA GLN A 8 -4.37 -4.57 -20.36
C GLN A 8 -5.63 -3.69 -20.24
N GLN A 9 -6.79 -4.29 -20.03
CA GLN A 9 -8.07 -3.59 -19.82
C GLN A 9 -8.39 -3.38 -18.34
N LEU A 10 -7.57 -3.91 -17.44
CA LEU A 10 -7.73 -3.74 -16.01
C LEU A 10 -7.45 -2.29 -15.60
N GLU A 11 -8.07 -1.88 -14.50
CA GLU A 11 -7.73 -0.63 -13.84
C GLU A 11 -6.25 -0.62 -13.45
N ILE A 12 -5.62 0.56 -13.48
CA ILE A 12 -4.19 0.80 -13.19
C ILE A 12 -3.74 0.10 -11.90
N ARG A 13 -4.60 0.01 -10.90
CA ARG A 13 -4.36 -0.68 -9.61
C ARG A 13 -4.06 -2.17 -9.74
N LEU A 14 -4.83 -2.83 -10.57
CA LEU A 14 -4.67 -4.27 -10.81
C LEU A 14 -3.48 -4.53 -11.74
N LEU A 15 -3.17 -3.56 -12.62
CA LEU A 15 -1.95 -3.59 -13.44
C LEU A 15 -0.68 -3.50 -12.59
N GLU A 16 -0.65 -2.62 -11.58
CA GLU A 16 0.48 -2.55 -10.62
C GLU A 16 0.67 -3.87 -9.87
N HIS A 17 -0.42 -4.57 -9.52
CA HIS A 17 -0.33 -5.90 -8.93
C HIS A 17 0.26 -6.94 -9.88
N VAL A 18 -0.09 -6.85 -11.16
CA VAL A 18 0.48 -7.73 -12.19
C VAL A 18 1.97 -7.43 -12.38
N ASP A 19 2.38 -6.16 -12.38
CA ASP A 19 3.79 -5.77 -12.45
C ASP A 19 4.63 -6.37 -11.31
N TYR A 20 4.09 -6.38 -10.09
CA TYR A 20 4.77 -6.99 -8.93
C TYR A 20 4.98 -8.52 -9.03
N LEU A 21 4.20 -9.23 -9.84
CA LEU A 21 4.37 -10.67 -10.02
C LEU A 21 5.65 -11.02 -10.79
N TYR A 22 6.14 -10.08 -11.61
CA TYR A 22 7.19 -10.34 -12.61
C TYR A 22 8.56 -9.75 -12.26
N ASP A 23 8.66 -8.77 -11.36
CA ASP A 23 9.85 -7.91 -11.16
C ASP A 23 11.16 -8.64 -10.84
N ASP A 24 11.16 -9.67 -9.99
CA ASP A 24 12.41 -10.32 -9.53
C ASP A 24 12.66 -11.70 -10.15
N ASN A 25 11.61 -12.34 -10.66
CA ASN A 25 11.68 -13.74 -11.04
C ASN A 25 11.61 -13.98 -12.54
N PHE A 26 10.77 -13.22 -13.24
CA PHE A 26 10.61 -13.32 -14.68
C PHE A 26 10.32 -11.94 -15.27
N PRO A 27 11.09 -11.42 -16.24
CA PRO A 27 10.96 -10.03 -16.71
C PRO A 27 9.61 -9.76 -17.36
N MET A 28 8.97 -8.65 -16.95
CA MET A 28 7.68 -8.21 -17.49
C MET A 28 7.72 -7.95 -19.00
N ASP A 29 8.83 -7.42 -19.51
CA ASP A 29 9.03 -7.19 -20.95
C ASP A 29 8.86 -8.47 -21.77
N ILE A 30 9.31 -9.62 -21.25
CA ILE A 30 9.13 -10.92 -21.90
C ILE A 30 7.67 -11.35 -21.82
N ARG A 31 7.03 -11.19 -20.67
CA ARG A 31 5.62 -11.52 -20.52
C ARG A 31 4.75 -10.74 -21.51
N GLN A 32 5.03 -9.46 -21.69
CA GLN A 32 4.33 -8.61 -22.64
C GLN A 32 4.66 -9.00 -24.09
N GLY A 33 5.95 -9.09 -24.42
CA GLY A 33 6.42 -9.32 -25.78
C GLY A 33 6.05 -10.69 -26.34
N LEU A 34 6.00 -11.72 -25.50
CA LEU A 34 5.68 -13.11 -25.84
C LEU A 34 4.34 -13.59 -25.28
N SER A 35 3.44 -12.70 -24.93
CA SER A 35 2.18 -13.01 -24.23
C SER A 35 1.38 -14.14 -24.89
N SER A 36 1.22 -14.08 -26.19
CA SER A 36 0.45 -15.07 -26.96
C SER A 36 1.11 -16.45 -26.94
N TRP A 37 2.44 -16.52 -27.04
CA TRP A 37 3.18 -17.77 -26.99
C TRP A 37 3.20 -18.35 -25.56
N ILE A 38 3.46 -17.51 -24.54
CA ILE A 38 3.47 -17.94 -23.14
C ILE A 38 2.11 -18.53 -22.75
N GLU A 39 1.01 -17.89 -23.13
CA GLU A 39 -0.34 -18.37 -22.82
C GLU A 39 -0.75 -19.66 -23.55
N SER A 40 -0.05 -20.02 -24.62
CA SER A 40 -0.32 -21.23 -25.39
C SER A 40 0.40 -22.47 -24.85
N GLN A 41 1.34 -22.31 -23.92
CA GLN A 41 2.13 -23.41 -23.38
C GLN A 41 1.52 -23.98 -22.09
N ASP A 42 1.77 -25.27 -21.83
CA ASP A 42 1.35 -25.95 -20.60
C ASP A 42 2.45 -25.86 -19.53
N TRP A 43 2.50 -24.70 -18.83
CA TRP A 43 3.46 -24.45 -17.76
C TRP A 43 3.17 -25.25 -16.50
N ASP A 44 1.92 -25.66 -16.29
CA ASP A 44 1.51 -26.42 -15.11
C ASP A 44 2.09 -27.85 -15.16
N THR A 45 2.08 -28.48 -16.31
CA THR A 45 2.74 -29.77 -16.54
C THR A 45 4.26 -29.61 -16.52
N ALA A 46 4.81 -28.60 -17.17
CA ALA A 46 6.25 -28.35 -17.23
C ALA A 46 6.85 -28.03 -15.84
N ALA A 47 6.08 -27.45 -14.93
CA ALA A 47 6.53 -27.19 -13.54
C ALA A 47 6.87 -28.47 -12.76
N ASN A 48 6.34 -29.62 -13.20
CA ASN A 48 6.52 -30.93 -12.57
C ASN A 48 7.29 -31.95 -13.43
N ASP A 49 7.60 -31.60 -14.68
CA ASP A 49 8.37 -32.43 -15.63
C ASP A 49 9.60 -31.68 -16.11
N GLU A 50 10.79 -32.08 -15.62
CA GLU A 50 12.07 -31.47 -15.96
C GLU A 50 12.38 -31.53 -17.46
N SER A 51 11.97 -32.61 -18.14
CA SER A 51 12.19 -32.79 -19.59
C SER A 51 11.36 -31.80 -20.39
N MET A 52 10.09 -31.66 -20.05
CA MET A 52 9.18 -30.71 -20.68
C MET A 52 9.59 -29.26 -20.40
N ALA A 53 10.00 -28.98 -19.16
CA ALA A 53 10.52 -27.66 -18.77
C ALA A 53 11.78 -27.28 -19.58
N ALA A 54 12.71 -28.22 -19.81
CA ALA A 54 13.91 -27.97 -20.60
C ALA A 54 13.57 -27.67 -22.06
N VAL A 55 12.60 -28.35 -22.66
CA VAL A 55 12.11 -28.06 -24.00
C VAL A 55 11.50 -26.66 -24.08
N LEU A 56 10.56 -26.33 -23.18
CA LEU A 56 9.92 -25.01 -23.16
C LEU A 56 10.90 -23.86 -22.84
N PHE A 57 11.94 -24.13 -22.05
CA PHE A 57 13.01 -23.17 -21.82
C PHE A 57 13.82 -22.88 -23.09
N THR A 58 14.17 -23.93 -23.85
CA THR A 58 14.89 -23.79 -25.10
C THR A 58 14.04 -23.04 -26.15
N ASP A 59 12.75 -23.36 -26.22
CA ASP A 59 11.81 -22.69 -27.11
C ASP A 59 11.63 -21.22 -26.72
N LEU A 60 11.55 -20.88 -25.43
CA LEU A 60 11.50 -19.49 -24.96
C LEU A 60 12.72 -18.69 -25.44
N LEU A 61 13.92 -19.25 -25.29
CA LEU A 61 15.14 -18.59 -25.75
C LEU A 61 15.15 -18.37 -27.26
N SER A 62 14.61 -19.34 -28.03
CA SER A 62 14.45 -19.24 -29.48
C SER A 62 13.44 -18.15 -29.87
N GLN A 63 12.31 -18.05 -29.18
CA GLN A 63 11.33 -16.96 -29.37
C GLN A 63 11.92 -15.58 -29.06
N LEU A 64 12.74 -15.48 -28.03
CA LEU A 64 13.44 -14.23 -27.69
C LEU A 64 14.45 -13.82 -28.77
N ASP A 65 15.18 -14.78 -29.34
CA ASP A 65 16.09 -14.53 -30.47
C ASP A 65 15.35 -14.06 -31.72
N GLU A 66 14.18 -14.61 -32.00
CA GLU A 66 13.34 -14.20 -33.12
C GLU A 66 12.82 -12.76 -32.94
N VAL A 67 12.28 -12.42 -31.76
CA VAL A 67 11.83 -11.05 -31.44
C VAL A 67 12.98 -10.06 -31.51
N ARG A 68 14.15 -10.42 -30.94
CA ARG A 68 15.35 -9.59 -30.98
C ARG A 68 15.82 -9.33 -32.44
N SER A 69 15.70 -10.31 -33.32
CA SER A 69 16.09 -10.19 -34.73
C SER A 69 15.20 -9.23 -35.51
N ARG A 70 13.93 -9.10 -35.13
CA ARG A 70 12.94 -8.20 -35.73
C ARG A 70 13.02 -6.77 -35.18
N GLU A 71 13.60 -6.58 -34.01
CA GLU A 71 13.68 -5.28 -33.34
C GLU A 71 14.68 -4.36 -34.07
N GLN A 72 14.25 -3.14 -34.43
CA GLN A 72 15.08 -2.18 -35.14
C GLN A 72 15.85 -1.25 -34.18
N ASN A 73 15.37 -1.07 -32.96
CA ASN A 73 16.00 -0.20 -31.96
C ASN A 73 17.21 -0.92 -31.33
N PHE A 74 18.40 -0.32 -31.49
CA PHE A 74 19.65 -0.88 -30.97
C PHE A 74 19.63 -1.06 -29.43
N LEU A 75 19.08 -0.11 -28.68
CA LEU A 75 19.02 -0.18 -27.23
C LEU A 75 18.09 -1.31 -26.77
N GLN A 76 16.91 -1.44 -27.37
CA GLN A 76 15.97 -2.54 -27.07
C GLN A 76 16.56 -3.89 -27.41
N ARG A 77 17.26 -4.01 -28.54
CA ARG A 77 17.97 -5.23 -28.92
C ARG A 77 19.07 -5.61 -27.93
N HIS A 78 19.79 -4.62 -27.41
CA HIS A 78 20.82 -4.82 -26.40
C HIS A 78 20.23 -5.25 -25.05
N ASN A 79 19.14 -4.62 -24.60
CA ASN A 79 18.43 -4.99 -23.38
C ASN A 79 17.87 -6.42 -23.46
N MET A 80 17.25 -6.79 -24.58
CA MET A 80 16.77 -8.18 -24.80
C MET A 80 17.90 -9.21 -24.71
N LYS A 81 19.10 -8.88 -25.20
CA LYS A 81 20.28 -9.75 -25.08
C LYS A 81 20.70 -9.92 -23.61
N ILE A 82 20.71 -8.86 -22.83
CA ILE A 82 21.03 -8.92 -21.40
C ILE A 82 20.01 -9.78 -20.66
N ILE A 83 18.73 -9.55 -20.89
CA ILE A 83 17.63 -10.31 -20.28
C ILE A 83 17.75 -11.81 -20.63
N GLN A 84 18.00 -12.13 -21.88
CA GLN A 84 18.20 -13.52 -22.32
C GLN A 84 19.39 -14.19 -21.62
N GLN A 85 20.52 -13.47 -21.47
CA GLN A 85 21.69 -13.97 -20.73
C GLN A 85 21.39 -14.18 -19.25
N GLN A 86 20.64 -13.28 -18.62
CA GLN A 86 20.21 -13.42 -17.23
C GLN A 86 19.31 -14.64 -17.02
N LEU A 87 18.34 -14.87 -17.90
CA LEU A 87 17.50 -16.07 -17.86
C LEU A 87 18.31 -17.36 -18.04
N GLN A 88 19.27 -17.37 -18.96
CA GLN A 88 20.16 -18.52 -19.14
C GLN A 88 20.97 -18.80 -17.87
N MET A 89 21.59 -17.79 -17.28
CA MET A 89 22.36 -17.97 -16.03
C MET A 89 21.49 -18.45 -14.87
N LYS A 90 20.24 -17.95 -14.78
CA LYS A 90 19.36 -18.23 -13.64
C LYS A 90 18.68 -19.60 -13.72
N TYR A 91 18.28 -20.05 -14.92
CA TYR A 91 17.39 -21.19 -15.07
C TYR A 91 17.95 -22.35 -15.92
N MET A 92 19.13 -22.24 -16.53
CA MET A 92 19.69 -23.30 -17.37
C MET A 92 19.93 -24.60 -16.60
N ALA A 93 20.28 -24.51 -15.32
CA ALA A 93 20.51 -25.69 -14.48
C ALA A 93 19.18 -26.31 -13.97
N HIS A 94 18.13 -25.52 -13.84
CA HIS A 94 16.84 -25.95 -13.28
C HIS A 94 15.66 -25.33 -14.04
N PRO A 95 15.36 -25.74 -15.27
CA PRO A 95 14.27 -25.21 -16.09
C PRO A 95 12.88 -25.34 -15.46
N ALA A 96 12.64 -26.40 -14.66
CA ALA A 96 11.38 -26.61 -13.95
C ALA A 96 11.09 -25.49 -12.93
N VAL A 97 12.12 -24.85 -12.37
CA VAL A 97 11.93 -23.70 -11.48
C VAL A 97 11.36 -22.50 -12.25
N MET A 98 11.85 -22.25 -13.47
CA MET A 98 11.31 -21.22 -14.34
C MET A 98 9.86 -21.52 -14.72
N ALA A 99 9.57 -22.75 -15.15
CA ALA A 99 8.23 -23.18 -15.50
C ALA A 99 7.24 -22.97 -14.34
N ARG A 100 7.66 -23.29 -13.11
CA ARG A 100 6.86 -23.05 -11.89
C ARG A 100 6.61 -21.57 -11.62
N VAL A 101 7.61 -20.72 -11.82
CA VAL A 101 7.46 -19.27 -11.70
C VAL A 101 6.42 -18.75 -12.68
N ILE A 102 6.52 -19.12 -13.97
CA ILE A 102 5.58 -18.67 -15.00
C ILE A 102 4.17 -19.20 -14.73
N SER A 103 4.03 -20.49 -14.37
CA SER A 103 2.74 -21.08 -13.98
C SER A 103 2.09 -20.32 -12.83
N THR A 104 2.88 -20.01 -11.78
CA THR A 104 2.39 -19.26 -10.63
C THR A 104 1.96 -17.84 -11.03
N CYS A 105 2.76 -17.12 -11.83
CA CYS A 105 2.42 -15.78 -12.31
C CYS A 105 1.14 -15.78 -13.15
N LEU A 106 0.99 -16.72 -14.08
CA LEU A 106 -0.22 -16.86 -14.89
C LEU A 106 -1.45 -17.25 -14.07
N GLY A 107 -1.27 -18.05 -13.03
CA GLY A 107 -2.31 -18.38 -12.06
C GLY A 107 -2.79 -17.16 -11.28
N GLU A 108 -1.87 -16.34 -10.78
CA GLU A 108 -2.19 -15.10 -10.08
C GLU A 108 -2.81 -14.05 -11.02
N GLU A 109 -2.37 -13.94 -12.25
CA GLU A 109 -3.03 -13.12 -13.27
C GLU A 109 -4.50 -13.53 -13.45
N ARG A 110 -4.78 -14.84 -13.58
CA ARG A 110 -6.15 -15.37 -13.68
C ARG A 110 -6.99 -15.02 -12.45
N ARG A 111 -6.36 -15.05 -11.26
CA ARG A 111 -7.01 -14.67 -10.02
C ARG A 111 -7.35 -13.18 -10.00
N ILE A 112 -6.43 -12.31 -10.41
CA ILE A 112 -6.66 -10.86 -10.52
C ILE A 112 -7.79 -10.58 -11.52
N LEU A 113 -7.81 -11.26 -12.66
CA LEU A 113 -8.89 -11.14 -13.64
C LEU A 113 -10.25 -11.62 -13.08
N SER A 114 -10.27 -12.70 -12.30
CA SER A 114 -11.50 -13.20 -11.68
C SER A 114 -12.05 -12.21 -10.63
N ILE A 115 -11.17 -11.57 -9.87
CA ILE A 115 -11.55 -10.50 -8.92
C ILE A 115 -12.13 -9.29 -9.67
N ALA A 116 -11.52 -8.91 -10.80
CA ALA A 116 -12.01 -7.82 -11.64
C ALA A 116 -13.37 -8.11 -12.31
N CYS A 117 -13.67 -9.38 -12.56
CA CYS A 117 -14.91 -9.83 -13.21
C CYS A 117 -16.03 -10.18 -12.20
N MET A 118 -15.76 -10.21 -10.89
CA MET A 118 -16.80 -10.46 -9.89
C MET A 118 -17.74 -9.23 -9.79
N PRO A 119 -19.06 -9.39 -9.99
CA PRO A 119 -19.99 -8.31 -9.70
C PRO A 119 -19.98 -8.06 -8.18
N GLU A 120 -19.53 -6.88 -7.78
CA GLU A 120 -19.60 -6.43 -6.39
C GLU A 120 -21.05 -6.48 -5.88
N GLN A 121 -21.31 -7.39 -4.94
CA GLN A 121 -22.59 -7.43 -4.24
C GLN A 121 -22.61 -6.29 -3.21
N GLY A 122 -23.20 -5.17 -3.62
CA GLY A 122 -23.45 -4.02 -2.75
C GLY A 122 -23.78 -2.76 -3.55
N PRO A 123 -25.00 -2.67 -4.22
CA PRO A 123 -25.08 -1.85 -5.43
C PRO A 123 -25.49 -0.38 -5.27
N LEU A 124 -26.03 0.08 -4.16
CA LEU A 124 -26.61 1.45 -4.13
C LEU A 124 -25.71 2.52 -3.49
N GLU A 125 -25.03 2.22 -2.42
CA GLU A 125 -24.21 3.23 -1.73
C GLU A 125 -22.86 3.50 -2.41
N LYS A 126 -22.20 2.46 -2.94
CA LYS A 126 -20.93 2.63 -3.68
C LYS A 126 -21.13 3.37 -5.00
N SER A 127 -22.19 3.07 -5.76
CA SER A 127 -22.45 3.77 -7.03
C SER A 127 -22.78 5.25 -6.85
N LEU A 128 -23.39 5.63 -5.73
CA LEU A 128 -23.62 7.03 -5.35
C LEU A 128 -22.30 7.72 -4.94
N GLN A 129 -21.45 7.02 -4.22
CA GLN A 129 -20.16 7.55 -3.77
C GLN A 129 -19.17 7.72 -4.94
N ASP A 130 -19.16 6.79 -5.88
CA ASP A 130 -18.37 6.87 -7.11
C ASP A 130 -18.88 7.99 -8.03
N SER A 131 -20.20 8.16 -8.18
CA SER A 131 -20.77 9.25 -8.97
C SER A 131 -20.47 10.63 -8.37
N VAL A 132 -20.49 10.76 -7.04
CA VAL A 132 -20.14 12.00 -6.32
C VAL A 132 -18.65 12.31 -6.46
N SER A 133 -17.79 11.29 -6.45
CA SER A 133 -16.34 11.48 -6.62
C SER A 133 -15.99 11.95 -8.03
N VAL A 134 -16.60 11.37 -9.06
CA VAL A 134 -16.44 11.76 -10.48
C VAL A 134 -16.94 13.19 -10.71
N GLU A 135 -18.08 13.55 -10.14
CA GLU A 135 -18.63 14.93 -10.27
C GLU A 135 -17.71 15.95 -9.57
N ARG A 136 -17.17 15.62 -8.41
CA ARG A 136 -16.21 16.46 -7.68
C ARG A 136 -14.93 16.67 -8.49
N GLN A 137 -14.39 15.61 -9.08
CA GLN A 137 -13.24 15.66 -9.96
C GLN A 137 -13.48 16.56 -11.17
N LYS A 138 -14.61 16.40 -11.85
CA LYS A 138 -15.01 17.21 -13.00
C LYS A 138 -15.17 18.70 -12.64
N ASN A 139 -15.74 18.98 -11.47
CA ASN A 139 -15.86 20.35 -10.96
C ASN A 139 -14.49 20.98 -10.75
N MET A 140 -13.53 20.26 -10.15
CA MET A 140 -12.16 20.70 -9.95
C MET A 140 -11.47 20.98 -11.27
N ASP A 141 -11.54 20.07 -12.24
CA ASP A 141 -10.95 20.23 -13.58
C ASP A 141 -11.50 21.48 -14.28
N ASN A 142 -12.80 21.74 -14.19
CA ASN A 142 -13.44 22.92 -14.76
C ASN A 142 -12.92 24.21 -14.11
N ARG A 143 -12.85 24.27 -12.77
CA ARG A 143 -12.36 25.47 -12.05
C ARG A 143 -10.89 25.75 -12.37
N VAL A 144 -10.04 24.73 -12.36
CA VAL A 144 -8.61 24.84 -12.75
C VAL A 144 -8.51 25.32 -14.21
N GLY A 145 -9.36 24.82 -15.12
CA GLY A 145 -9.43 25.25 -16.52
C GLY A 145 -9.78 26.72 -16.66
N ILE A 146 -10.77 27.22 -15.91
CA ILE A 146 -11.18 28.63 -15.90
C ILE A 146 -10.07 29.54 -15.39
N ILE A 147 -9.41 29.17 -14.28
CA ILE A 147 -8.27 29.91 -13.73
C ILE A 147 -7.17 30.02 -14.78
N ARG A 148 -6.81 28.93 -15.43
CA ARG A 148 -5.77 28.91 -16.46
C ARG A 148 -6.12 29.80 -17.66
N ALA A 149 -7.36 29.75 -18.13
CA ALA A 149 -7.83 30.62 -19.21
C ALA A 149 -7.76 32.10 -18.82
N SER A 150 -8.16 32.47 -17.60
CA SER A 150 -8.09 33.81 -17.08
C SER A 150 -6.65 34.32 -17.00
N VAL A 151 -5.71 33.50 -16.57
CA VAL A 151 -4.26 33.84 -16.51
C VAL A 151 -3.68 34.05 -17.90
N LEU A 152 -4.11 33.30 -18.91
CA LEU A 152 -3.70 33.48 -20.31
C LEU A 152 -4.26 34.79 -20.88
N LEU A 153 -5.51 35.13 -20.58
CA LEU A 153 -6.10 36.42 -20.98
C LEU A 153 -5.37 37.60 -20.33
N MET A 154 -4.96 37.49 -19.08
CA MET A 154 -4.14 38.52 -18.44
C MET A 154 -2.76 38.68 -19.11
N ASP A 155 -2.14 37.62 -19.59
CA ASP A 155 -0.86 37.73 -20.33
C ASP A 155 -1.02 38.51 -21.62
N GLN A 156 -2.15 38.33 -22.33
CA GLN A 156 -2.50 39.15 -23.51
C GLN A 156 -2.73 40.62 -23.15
N ALA A 157 -3.41 40.86 -22.01
CA ALA A 157 -3.64 42.23 -21.53
C ALA A 157 -2.35 42.93 -21.14
N VAL A 158 -1.38 42.24 -20.52
CA VAL A 158 -0.04 42.80 -20.24
C VAL A 158 0.70 43.16 -21.52
N LYS A 159 0.63 42.32 -22.56
CA LYS A 159 1.22 42.62 -23.87
C LYS A 159 0.57 43.85 -24.50
N TYR A 160 -0.75 43.93 -24.47
CA TYR A 160 -1.48 45.10 -24.99
C TYR A 160 -1.10 46.41 -24.26
N ILE A 161 -0.98 46.38 -22.93
CA ILE A 161 -0.49 47.53 -22.15
C ILE A 161 0.92 47.92 -22.59
N LYS A 162 1.81 46.97 -22.80
CA LYS A 162 3.16 47.21 -23.30
C LYS A 162 3.14 47.90 -24.64
N ASP A 163 2.39 47.39 -25.61
CA ASP A 163 2.33 47.95 -26.97
C ASP A 163 1.75 49.37 -26.96
N MET A 164 0.70 49.61 -26.15
CA MET A 164 0.13 50.96 -25.96
C MET A 164 1.13 51.92 -25.33
N GLN A 165 1.91 51.45 -24.37
CA GLN A 165 2.94 52.26 -23.72
C GLN A 165 4.11 52.57 -24.65
N ASP A 166 4.55 51.65 -25.47
CA ASP A 166 5.61 51.84 -26.44
C ASP A 166 5.18 52.88 -27.53
N ASP A 167 3.88 52.86 -27.96
CA ASP A 167 3.32 53.91 -28.85
C ASP A 167 3.24 55.29 -28.17
N PHE A 168 2.81 55.31 -26.90
CA PHE A 168 2.80 56.55 -26.11
C PHE A 168 4.20 57.16 -25.98
N ASP A 169 5.21 56.37 -25.62
CA ASP A 169 6.59 56.79 -25.42
C ASP A 169 7.19 57.32 -26.75
N PHE A 170 6.91 56.64 -27.87
CA PHE A 170 7.33 57.08 -29.18
C PHE A 170 6.71 58.44 -29.54
N ARG A 171 5.40 58.64 -29.36
CA ARG A 171 4.70 59.91 -29.66
C ARG A 171 5.17 61.04 -28.75
N TYR A 172 5.34 60.77 -27.46
CA TYR A 172 5.82 61.72 -26.48
C TYR A 172 7.23 62.24 -26.84
N LYS A 173 8.16 61.38 -27.19
CA LYS A 173 9.51 61.73 -27.64
C LYS A 173 9.48 62.47 -28.96
N THR A 174 8.62 62.11 -29.86
CA THR A 174 8.43 62.82 -31.14
C THR A 174 7.92 64.26 -30.92
N LEU A 175 6.95 64.43 -30.01
CA LEU A 175 6.44 65.73 -29.63
C LEU A 175 7.52 66.56 -28.98
N GLN A 176 8.27 66.05 -28.05
CA GLN A 176 9.40 66.73 -27.37
C GLN A 176 10.52 67.18 -28.35
N SER A 177 10.81 66.36 -29.36
CA SER A 177 11.76 66.72 -30.42
C SER A 177 11.25 67.85 -31.30
N ARG A 178 9.94 67.91 -31.58
CA ARG A 178 9.31 68.98 -32.37
C ARG A 178 9.17 70.28 -31.60
N GLU A 179 8.92 70.21 -30.25
CA GLU A 179 8.90 71.39 -29.40
C GLU A 179 10.24 72.19 -29.46
N SER A 180 11.35 71.50 -29.59
CA SER A 180 12.67 72.10 -29.72
C SER A 180 12.96 72.72 -31.06
N THR A 181 12.27 72.30 -32.16
CA THR A 181 12.55 72.73 -33.55
C THR A 181 11.46 73.58 -34.18
N ASP A 182 10.16 73.38 -33.93
CA ASP A 182 9.03 73.90 -34.71
C ASP A 182 7.95 74.66 -33.91
N ALA A 183 8.19 75.01 -32.63
CA ALA A 183 7.20 75.59 -31.71
C ALA A 183 6.48 76.88 -32.22
N ARG A 184 6.88 77.45 -33.36
CA ARG A 184 6.28 78.66 -33.92
C ARG A 184 5.41 78.45 -35.16
N GLN A 185 5.33 77.25 -35.76
CA GLN A 185 4.68 77.08 -37.07
C GLN A 185 3.30 76.42 -37.05
N ASN A 186 2.89 75.63 -36.01
CA ASN A 186 1.57 75.01 -36.02
C ASN A 186 1.01 74.69 -34.61
N PRO A 187 0.51 75.69 -33.87
CA PRO A 187 0.03 75.49 -32.48
C PRO A 187 -1.21 74.61 -32.38
N GLU A 188 -2.05 74.53 -33.42
CA GLU A 188 -3.28 73.70 -33.45
C GLU A 188 -2.95 72.21 -33.51
N MET A 189 -2.00 71.79 -34.34
CA MET A 189 -1.56 70.40 -34.42
C MET A 189 -0.88 69.93 -33.11
N MET A 190 -0.13 70.83 -32.51
CA MET A 190 0.53 70.52 -31.21
C MET A 190 -0.49 70.30 -30.09
N LYS A 191 -1.52 71.13 -30.05
CA LYS A 191 -2.63 70.97 -29.10
C LYS A 191 -3.40 69.71 -29.31
N GLN A 192 -3.65 69.31 -30.56
CA GLN A 192 -4.31 68.03 -30.87
C GLN A 192 -3.44 66.85 -30.45
N GLU A 193 -2.14 66.87 -30.64
CA GLU A 193 -1.24 65.76 -30.23
C GLU A 193 -1.14 65.64 -28.68
N ILE A 194 -1.09 66.78 -27.96
CA ILE A 194 -1.16 66.82 -26.49
C ILE A 194 -2.49 66.17 -25.98
N THR A 195 -3.63 66.56 -26.61
CA THR A 195 -4.93 65.97 -26.24
C THR A 195 -4.93 64.47 -26.46
N ARG A 196 -4.37 64.03 -27.61
CA ARG A 196 -4.28 62.59 -27.92
C ARG A 196 -3.38 61.83 -26.96
N LEU A 197 -2.25 62.40 -26.54
CA LEU A 197 -1.38 61.83 -25.51
C LEU A 197 -2.11 61.73 -24.15
N GLN A 198 -2.91 62.74 -23.81
CA GLN A 198 -3.73 62.72 -22.60
C GLN A 198 -4.80 61.61 -22.62
N GLU A 199 -5.47 61.42 -23.76
CA GLU A 199 -6.42 60.33 -23.97
C GLU A 199 -5.74 58.95 -23.88
N MET A 200 -4.54 58.79 -24.46
CA MET A 200 -3.75 57.58 -24.35
C MET A 200 -3.32 57.29 -22.91
N LEU A 201 -2.90 58.33 -22.16
CA LEU A 201 -2.53 58.15 -20.74
C LEU A 201 -3.71 57.71 -19.88
N ASN A 202 -4.89 58.33 -20.10
CA ASN A 202 -6.12 57.93 -19.42
C ASN A 202 -6.53 56.48 -19.75
N SER A 203 -6.37 56.10 -21.00
CA SER A 203 -6.63 54.71 -21.43
C SER A 203 -5.63 53.73 -20.80
N LEU A 204 -4.36 54.12 -20.71
CA LEU A 204 -3.32 53.31 -20.05
C LEU A 204 -3.61 53.15 -18.57
N ASP A 205 -3.97 54.20 -17.86
CA ASP A 205 -4.37 54.14 -16.45
C ASP A 205 -5.57 53.22 -16.23
N PHE A 206 -6.61 53.34 -17.07
CA PHE A 206 -7.78 52.48 -17.02
C PHE A 206 -7.39 51.00 -17.20
N LYS A 207 -6.54 50.69 -18.20
CA LYS A 207 -6.11 49.30 -18.46
C LYS A 207 -5.21 48.73 -17.34
N ARG A 208 -4.36 49.59 -16.72
CA ARG A 208 -3.58 49.19 -15.54
C ARG A 208 -4.46 48.85 -14.35
N LYS A 209 -5.54 49.62 -14.07
CA LYS A 209 -6.54 49.34 -13.03
C LYS A 209 -7.32 48.07 -13.32
N GLU A 210 -7.75 47.91 -14.58
CA GLU A 210 -8.50 46.72 -15.01
C GLU A 210 -7.69 45.41 -14.77
N ILE A 211 -6.44 45.37 -15.16
CA ILE A 211 -5.62 44.17 -15.02
C ILE A 211 -5.30 43.85 -13.55
N LEU A 212 -5.03 44.85 -12.71
CA LEU A 212 -4.79 44.63 -11.29
C LEU A 212 -6.05 44.11 -10.59
N THR A 213 -7.22 44.61 -10.96
CA THR A 213 -8.51 44.10 -10.48
C THR A 213 -8.70 42.64 -10.87
N ASN A 214 -8.46 42.30 -12.14
CA ASN A 214 -8.56 40.94 -12.64
C ASN A 214 -7.54 39.99 -11.96
N MET A 215 -6.30 40.45 -11.72
CA MET A 215 -5.33 39.68 -10.91
C MET A 215 -5.85 39.41 -9.53
N GLY A 216 -6.42 40.40 -8.85
CA GLY A 216 -7.02 40.23 -7.52
C GLY A 216 -8.15 39.20 -7.50
N VAL A 217 -9.02 39.22 -8.54
CA VAL A 217 -10.12 38.26 -8.67
C VAL A 217 -9.59 36.85 -8.87
N VAL A 218 -8.63 36.64 -9.77
CA VAL A 218 -8.07 35.31 -10.06
C VAL A 218 -7.29 34.77 -8.86
N ILE A 219 -6.53 35.61 -8.15
CA ILE A 219 -5.83 35.21 -6.92
C ILE A 219 -6.81 34.77 -5.85
N LYS A 220 -7.93 35.48 -5.69
CA LYS A 220 -8.98 35.08 -4.76
C LYS A 220 -9.63 33.76 -5.16
N GLU A 221 -9.92 33.56 -6.45
CA GLU A 221 -10.47 32.29 -6.95
C GLU A 221 -9.53 31.11 -6.71
N ILE A 222 -8.20 31.30 -6.88
CA ILE A 222 -7.19 30.31 -6.54
C ILE A 222 -7.18 30.01 -5.04
N ASP A 223 -7.26 31.02 -4.18
CA ASP A 223 -7.32 30.87 -2.74
C ASP A 223 -8.56 30.07 -2.29
N ASP A 224 -9.71 30.44 -2.84
CA ASP A 224 -10.98 29.75 -2.60
C ASP A 224 -10.94 28.29 -3.09
N LEU A 225 -10.33 28.03 -4.26
CA LEU A 225 -10.13 26.68 -4.78
C LEU A 225 -9.19 25.84 -3.91
N MET A 226 -8.07 26.41 -3.50
CA MET A 226 -7.10 25.70 -2.64
C MET A 226 -7.71 25.35 -1.28
N SER A 227 -8.44 26.26 -0.66
CA SER A 227 -9.02 26.06 0.67
C SER A 227 -10.25 25.15 0.66
N SER A 228 -11.14 25.28 -0.34
CA SER A 228 -12.43 24.58 -0.38
C SER A 228 -12.38 23.21 -1.06
N GLN A 229 -11.41 22.96 -1.94
CA GLN A 229 -11.39 21.72 -2.74
C GLN A 229 -10.02 21.04 -2.71
N LEU A 230 -8.92 21.71 -3.12
CA LEU A 230 -7.62 21.06 -3.28
C LEU A 230 -7.06 20.50 -1.96
N ASN A 231 -7.07 21.30 -0.89
CA ASN A 231 -6.60 20.86 0.41
C ASN A 231 -7.48 19.76 1.03
N PRO A 232 -8.82 19.84 0.98
CA PRO A 232 -9.69 18.73 1.37
C PRO A 232 -9.43 17.44 0.59
N GLU A 233 -9.25 17.48 -0.72
CA GLU A 233 -8.92 16.29 -1.52
C GLU A 233 -7.56 15.68 -1.15
N LEU A 234 -6.56 16.51 -0.86
CA LEU A 234 -5.26 16.04 -0.35
C LEU A 234 -5.41 15.38 1.05
N GLN A 235 -6.22 15.94 1.94
CA GLN A 235 -6.46 15.34 3.27
C GLN A 235 -7.25 14.03 3.13
N ASP A 236 -8.22 13.97 2.25
CA ASP A 236 -8.96 12.74 1.95
C ASP A 236 -8.04 11.66 1.37
N TRP A 237 -7.12 12.02 0.45
CA TRP A 237 -6.10 11.12 -0.04
C TRP A 237 -5.20 10.59 1.10
N LYS A 238 -4.75 11.46 2.01
CA LYS A 238 -3.94 11.04 3.18
C LYS A 238 -4.73 10.10 4.10
N ARG A 239 -6.03 10.36 4.31
CA ARG A 239 -6.89 9.47 5.10
C ARG A 239 -7.06 8.11 4.43
N ARG A 240 -7.29 8.08 3.12
CA ARG A 240 -7.33 6.82 2.36
C ARG A 240 -6.00 6.07 2.43
N GLN A 241 -4.85 6.77 2.35
CA GLN A 241 -3.54 6.16 2.55
C GLN A 241 -3.40 5.51 3.93
N GLN A 242 -3.89 6.16 4.97
CA GLN A 242 -3.87 5.64 6.32
C GLN A 242 -4.66 4.32 6.44
N ILE A 243 -5.84 4.26 5.85
CA ILE A 243 -6.68 3.06 5.83
C ILE A 243 -6.06 1.95 4.95
N ALA A 244 -5.54 2.30 3.78
CA ALA A 244 -4.87 1.34 2.90
C ALA A 244 -3.60 0.73 3.54
N ALA A 245 -2.89 1.48 4.37
CA ALA A 245 -1.73 0.98 5.10
C ALA A 245 -2.07 -0.18 6.06
N ILE A 246 -3.32 -0.32 6.46
CA ILE A 246 -3.82 -1.40 7.32
C ILE A 246 -4.69 -2.43 6.57
N GLY A 247 -4.52 -2.53 5.26
CA GLY A 247 -5.22 -3.53 4.43
C GLY A 247 -6.59 -3.12 3.91
N GLY A 248 -7.02 -1.88 4.14
CA GLY A 248 -8.23 -1.32 3.56
C GLY A 248 -8.12 -1.10 2.04
N PRO A 249 -9.15 -0.49 1.42
CA PRO A 249 -9.17 -0.27 -0.04
C PRO A 249 -7.93 0.45 -0.54
N LEU A 250 -7.48 0.07 -1.73
CA LEU A 250 -6.29 0.65 -2.36
C LEU A 250 -6.50 2.13 -2.70
N ILE A 251 -5.41 2.89 -2.72
CA ILE A 251 -5.44 4.34 -2.96
C ILE A 251 -5.19 4.64 -4.42
N THR A 252 -5.97 5.58 -4.96
CA THR A 252 -5.74 6.19 -6.27
C THR A 252 -5.79 7.71 -6.17
N GLY A 253 -5.54 8.37 -7.28
CA GLY A 253 -5.75 9.80 -7.44
C GLY A 253 -4.54 10.67 -7.13
N LEU A 254 -3.36 10.11 -6.82
CA LEU A 254 -2.16 10.93 -6.58
C LEU A 254 -1.68 11.65 -7.84
N ASP A 255 -1.79 11.03 -9.01
CA ASP A 255 -1.44 11.65 -10.29
C ASP A 255 -2.41 12.77 -10.67
N GLN A 256 -3.69 12.62 -10.36
CA GLN A 256 -4.67 13.67 -10.53
C GLN A 256 -4.39 14.87 -9.61
N LEU A 257 -4.07 14.61 -8.35
CA LEU A 257 -3.62 15.65 -7.41
C LEU A 257 -2.37 16.36 -7.94
N GLN A 258 -1.37 15.62 -8.43
CA GLN A 258 -0.18 16.20 -9.04
C GLN A 258 -0.54 17.11 -10.21
N SER A 259 -1.46 16.72 -11.07
CA SER A 259 -1.92 17.54 -12.19
C SER A 259 -2.50 18.86 -11.69
N TRP A 260 -3.41 18.84 -10.73
CA TRP A 260 -4.03 20.05 -10.16
C TRP A 260 -3.01 20.96 -9.46
N PHE A 261 -2.17 20.38 -8.59
CA PHE A 261 -1.09 21.13 -7.92
C PHE A 261 -0.15 21.80 -8.91
N THR A 262 0.23 21.10 -9.97
CA THR A 262 1.11 21.61 -11.02
C THR A 262 0.47 22.77 -11.80
N LEU A 263 -0.80 22.60 -12.23
CA LEU A 263 -1.50 23.63 -13.01
C LEU A 263 -1.75 24.90 -12.19
N ILE A 264 -2.11 24.76 -10.92
CA ILE A 264 -2.30 25.90 -10.00
C ILE A 264 -0.97 26.60 -9.74
N ALA A 265 0.12 25.85 -9.49
CA ALA A 265 1.46 26.40 -9.33
C ALA A 265 1.90 27.19 -10.57
N GLN A 266 1.74 26.62 -11.77
CA GLN A 266 2.03 27.30 -13.02
C GLN A 266 1.26 28.61 -13.15
N SER A 267 -0.04 28.62 -12.80
CA SER A 267 -0.89 29.81 -12.82
C SER A 267 -0.38 30.90 -11.87
N LEU A 268 -0.05 30.54 -10.63
CA LEU A 268 0.49 31.48 -9.64
C LEU A 268 1.85 32.07 -10.07
N PHE A 269 2.76 31.26 -10.59
CA PHE A 269 4.04 31.74 -11.09
C PHE A 269 3.91 32.58 -12.35
N GLN A 270 2.92 32.33 -13.20
CA GLN A 270 2.63 33.15 -14.35
C GLN A 270 2.08 34.53 -13.94
N ILE A 271 1.16 34.59 -12.98
CA ILE A 271 0.67 35.88 -12.42
C ILE A 271 1.84 36.66 -11.80
N LYS A 272 2.73 35.99 -11.06
CA LYS A 272 3.94 36.66 -10.53
C LYS A 272 4.78 37.27 -11.62
N ARG A 273 5.08 36.56 -12.71
CA ARG A 273 5.83 37.08 -13.87
C ARG A 273 5.11 38.25 -14.55
N GLN A 274 3.78 38.17 -14.64
CA GLN A 274 2.99 39.28 -15.22
C GLN A 274 3.07 40.54 -14.36
N LEU A 275 3.00 40.37 -13.03
CA LEU A 275 3.14 41.48 -12.08
C LEU A 275 4.55 42.14 -12.15
N ASP A 276 5.59 41.31 -12.27
CA ASP A 276 6.96 41.80 -12.43
C ASP A 276 7.13 42.56 -13.78
N LYS A 277 6.55 42.04 -14.87
CA LYS A 277 6.53 42.76 -16.17
C LYS A 277 5.79 44.10 -16.11
N LEU A 278 4.66 44.15 -15.43
CA LEU A 278 3.92 45.41 -15.22
C LEU A 278 4.78 46.42 -14.48
N MET A 279 5.57 46.00 -13.49
CA MET A 279 6.48 46.90 -12.77
C MET A 279 7.62 47.42 -13.65
N GLU A 280 8.16 46.59 -14.58
CA GLU A 280 9.15 47.04 -15.56
C GLU A 280 8.56 48.12 -16.47
N LEU A 281 7.28 48.04 -16.81
CA LEU A 281 6.58 49.05 -17.61
C LEU A 281 6.41 50.38 -16.87
N VAL A 282 6.18 50.35 -15.53
CA VAL A 282 6.07 51.57 -14.71
C VAL A 282 7.34 52.40 -14.76
N VAL A 283 8.52 51.78 -14.82
CA VAL A 283 9.80 52.48 -14.89
C VAL A 283 9.92 53.31 -16.15
N LYS A 284 9.27 52.89 -17.26
CA LYS A 284 9.32 53.60 -18.57
C LYS A 284 8.36 54.78 -18.63
N VAL A 285 7.13 54.66 -18.12
CA VAL A 285 6.13 55.70 -18.10
C VAL A 285 5.56 55.80 -16.67
N THR A 286 5.94 56.88 -15.98
CA THR A 286 5.54 57.19 -14.62
C THR A 286 4.59 58.41 -14.62
N TYR A 287 3.46 58.28 -13.90
CA TYR A 287 2.52 59.36 -13.69
C TYR A 287 2.01 59.36 -12.26
N GLU A 288 1.42 60.48 -11.85
CA GLU A 288 0.89 60.64 -10.48
C GLU A 288 -0.28 59.69 -10.22
N ASN A 289 -0.29 59.01 -9.06
CA ASN A 289 -1.30 58.03 -8.65
C ASN A 289 -1.37 56.76 -9.52
N ASP A 290 -0.25 56.30 -10.11
CA ASP A 290 -0.16 55.05 -10.83
C ASP A 290 -0.64 53.86 -9.91
N PRO A 291 -1.63 53.09 -10.33
CA PRO A 291 -2.20 52.00 -9.50
C PRO A 291 -1.21 50.82 -9.27
N ILE A 292 -0.23 50.62 -10.16
CA ILE A 292 0.68 49.47 -10.09
C ILE A 292 1.58 49.57 -8.84
N PRO A 293 2.36 50.64 -8.60
CA PRO A 293 3.17 50.76 -7.40
C PRO A 293 2.36 50.72 -6.10
N LEU A 294 1.11 51.20 -6.14
CA LEU A 294 0.24 51.25 -4.97
C LEU A 294 -0.30 49.88 -4.57
N GLN A 295 -0.71 49.05 -5.53
CA GLN A 295 -1.36 47.74 -5.26
C GLN A 295 -0.39 46.55 -5.32
N LYS A 296 0.75 46.67 -6.03
CA LYS A 296 1.72 45.59 -6.18
C LYS A 296 2.13 44.95 -4.85
N PRO A 297 2.47 45.69 -3.77
CA PRO A 297 2.94 45.03 -2.52
C PRO A 297 1.91 44.08 -1.93
N GLN A 298 0.65 44.47 -1.95
CA GLN A 298 -0.45 43.66 -1.41
C GLN A 298 -0.68 42.40 -2.27
N ILE A 299 -0.67 42.55 -3.62
CA ILE A 299 -0.84 41.43 -4.53
C ILE A 299 0.34 40.47 -4.42
N GLU A 300 1.55 40.97 -4.33
CA GLU A 300 2.78 40.19 -4.22
C GLU A 300 2.84 39.40 -2.92
N GLU A 301 2.45 39.99 -1.81
CA GLU A 301 2.38 39.32 -0.50
C GLU A 301 1.39 38.16 -0.54
N ARG A 302 0.19 38.39 -1.12
CA ARG A 302 -0.82 37.34 -1.25
C ARG A 302 -0.36 36.20 -2.17
N LEU A 303 0.28 36.52 -3.30
CA LEU A 303 0.88 35.52 -4.20
C LEU A 303 1.95 34.69 -3.50
N LYS A 304 2.88 35.34 -2.79
CA LYS A 304 3.93 34.65 -2.03
C LYS A 304 3.32 33.68 -1.00
N TYR A 305 2.28 34.14 -0.29
CA TYR A 305 1.55 33.32 0.67
C TYR A 305 0.96 32.06 0.01
N LEU A 306 0.23 32.22 -1.11
CA LEU A 306 -0.40 31.09 -1.80
C LEU A 306 0.63 30.12 -2.38
N ILE A 307 1.70 30.64 -3.01
CA ILE A 307 2.80 29.83 -3.55
C ILE A 307 3.45 29.02 -2.43
N TYR A 308 3.76 29.67 -1.30
CA TYR A 308 4.36 29.01 -0.16
C TYR A 308 3.48 27.85 0.38
N HIS A 309 2.19 28.12 0.59
CA HIS A 309 1.26 27.11 1.09
C HIS A 309 1.04 25.96 0.11
N LEU A 310 0.88 26.27 -1.20
CA LEU A 310 0.71 25.25 -2.23
C LEU A 310 1.93 24.33 -2.32
N ILE A 311 3.13 24.88 -2.41
CA ILE A 311 4.36 24.12 -2.55
C ILE A 311 4.63 23.29 -1.28
N LYS A 312 4.44 23.88 -0.10
CA LYS A 312 4.66 23.19 1.17
C LYS A 312 3.70 21.99 1.35
N SER A 313 2.44 22.14 0.97
CA SER A 313 1.45 21.06 1.07
C SER A 313 1.64 19.95 0.03
N SER A 314 2.31 20.26 -1.08
CA SER A 314 2.55 19.33 -2.19
C SER A 314 3.63 18.28 -1.92
N PHE A 315 4.38 18.38 -0.81
CA PHE A 315 5.41 17.42 -0.44
C PHE A 315 4.83 16.30 0.43
N VAL A 316 4.71 15.09 -0.12
CA VAL A 316 3.97 13.98 0.50
C VAL A 316 4.78 12.68 0.53
N VAL A 317 4.49 11.83 1.50
CA VAL A 317 5.01 10.46 1.53
C VAL A 317 4.10 9.59 0.65
N GLU A 318 4.61 9.19 -0.51
CA GLU A 318 3.88 8.34 -1.46
C GLU A 318 3.83 6.89 -0.99
N ARG A 319 4.97 6.33 -0.56
CA ARG A 319 5.06 4.98 0.03
C ARG A 319 5.53 5.08 1.47
N GLN A 320 4.72 4.57 2.37
CA GLN A 320 5.04 4.51 3.80
C GLN A 320 6.24 3.57 4.06
N PRO A 321 7.02 3.81 5.14
CA PRO A 321 8.15 2.94 5.50
C PRO A 321 7.73 1.48 5.64
N CYS A 322 8.43 0.59 4.91
CA CYS A 322 8.11 -0.83 4.86
C CYS A 322 9.36 -1.68 4.73
N MET A 323 9.43 -2.80 5.45
CA MET A 323 10.48 -3.80 5.28
C MET A 323 10.17 -4.69 4.07
N PRO A 324 11.12 -4.94 3.15
CA PRO A 324 10.92 -5.83 2.00
C PRO A 324 10.51 -7.26 2.40
N THR A 325 10.93 -7.71 3.58
CA THR A 325 10.58 -9.03 4.13
C THR A 325 9.12 -9.15 4.55
N HIS A 326 8.44 -8.04 4.80
CA HIS A 326 7.05 -8.00 5.26
C HIS A 326 6.24 -6.89 4.55
N PRO A 327 6.08 -6.95 3.23
CA PRO A 327 5.47 -5.88 2.44
C PRO A 327 4.00 -5.63 2.81
N GLN A 328 3.31 -6.62 3.35
CA GLN A 328 1.91 -6.52 3.79
C GLN A 328 1.74 -5.92 5.20
N LYS A 329 2.83 -5.61 5.91
CA LYS A 329 2.83 -4.99 7.25
C LYS A 329 3.68 -3.72 7.26
N PRO A 330 3.31 -2.66 6.51
CA PRO A 330 4.04 -1.40 6.52
C PRO A 330 3.99 -0.75 7.91
N LEU A 331 4.82 0.26 8.13
CA LEU A 331 4.92 1.01 9.39
C LEU A 331 5.43 0.19 10.59
N ILE A 332 5.92 -1.03 10.34
CA ILE A 332 6.68 -1.78 11.34
C ILE A 332 8.10 -1.94 10.82
N LEU A 333 9.07 -1.46 11.61
CA LEU A 333 10.48 -1.55 11.27
C LEU A 333 11.22 -2.36 12.34
N LYS A 334 12.16 -3.19 11.91
CA LYS A 334 13.04 -3.92 12.83
C LYS A 334 14.43 -3.28 12.83
N THR A 335 14.99 -3.12 14.02
CA THR A 335 16.38 -2.65 14.16
C THR A 335 17.36 -3.56 13.40
N GLY A 336 18.30 -2.95 12.66
CA GLY A 336 19.27 -3.67 11.84
C GLY A 336 18.74 -4.25 10.53
N VAL A 337 17.44 -4.10 10.22
CA VAL A 337 16.83 -4.54 8.95
C VAL A 337 16.64 -3.34 8.03
N GLN A 338 16.91 -3.53 6.75
CA GLN A 338 16.69 -2.51 5.73
C GLN A 338 15.19 -2.32 5.46
N PHE A 339 14.81 -1.07 5.17
CA PHE A 339 13.45 -0.72 4.80
C PHE A 339 13.43 0.31 3.67
N THR A 340 12.30 0.39 3.00
CA THR A 340 12.07 1.29 1.86
C THR A 340 11.00 2.30 2.19
N THR A 341 11.10 3.50 1.59
CA THR A 341 10.07 4.55 1.65
C THR A 341 10.21 5.45 0.43
N LYS A 342 9.12 6.08 -0.04
CA LYS A 342 9.12 6.97 -1.20
C LYS A 342 8.42 8.29 -0.87
N VAL A 343 9.03 9.40 -1.27
CA VAL A 343 8.50 10.74 -1.10
C VAL A 343 8.35 11.40 -2.47
N ARG A 344 7.27 12.15 -2.67
CA ARG A 344 6.92 12.78 -3.94
C ARG A 344 6.59 14.25 -3.73
N LEU A 345 7.00 15.09 -4.69
CA LEU A 345 6.57 16.47 -4.79
C LEU A 345 5.52 16.59 -5.91
N LEU A 346 4.29 17.01 -5.55
CA LEU A 346 3.15 17.08 -6.47
C LEU A 346 3.19 18.28 -7.45
N VAL A 347 4.17 19.15 -7.29
CA VAL A 347 4.37 20.30 -8.21
C VAL A 347 5.52 20.01 -9.14
N LYS A 348 5.27 20.01 -10.44
CA LYS A 348 6.27 19.88 -11.50
C LYS A 348 6.25 21.12 -12.39
N LEU A 349 7.30 21.94 -12.31
CA LEU A 349 7.46 23.13 -13.14
C LEU A 349 8.52 22.87 -14.21
N PRO A 350 8.25 23.08 -15.51
CA PRO A 350 9.17 22.75 -16.59
C PRO A 350 10.45 23.59 -16.60
N GLU A 351 10.45 24.72 -15.90
CA GLU A 351 11.55 25.71 -15.89
C GLU A 351 12.54 25.53 -14.73
N VAL A 352 12.34 24.50 -13.87
CA VAL A 352 13.14 24.30 -12.66
C VAL A 352 14.06 23.11 -12.86
N ASP A 353 15.36 23.32 -12.68
CA ASP A 353 16.32 22.24 -12.55
C ASP A 353 16.18 21.61 -11.15
N TYR A 354 15.56 20.42 -11.12
CA TYR A 354 15.22 19.74 -9.88
C TYR A 354 16.42 18.97 -9.30
N GLN A 355 17.38 19.70 -8.72
CA GLN A 355 18.40 19.09 -7.84
C GLN A 355 17.98 19.13 -6.36
N LEU A 356 16.74 18.73 -6.09
CA LEU A 356 16.17 18.77 -4.75
C LEU A 356 16.77 17.70 -3.86
N LYS A 357 17.62 18.07 -2.91
CA LYS A 357 18.18 17.14 -1.91
C LYS A 357 17.20 16.95 -0.78
N VAL A 358 16.72 15.70 -0.64
CA VAL A 358 15.85 15.28 0.47
C VAL A 358 16.69 14.63 1.55
N LYS A 359 16.60 15.14 2.77
CA LYS A 359 17.22 14.58 3.97
C LYS A 359 16.16 13.89 4.80
N THR A 360 16.48 12.68 5.27
CA THR A 360 15.62 11.89 6.16
C THR A 360 16.15 11.94 7.59
N THR A 361 15.27 12.22 8.55
CA THR A 361 15.55 12.23 9.98
C THR A 361 14.54 11.38 10.73
N PHE A 362 14.89 10.88 11.90
CA PHE A 362 14.02 10.03 12.72
C PHE A 362 13.68 10.75 14.01
N ASP A 363 12.38 10.76 14.36
CA ASP A 363 11.85 11.35 15.59
C ASP A 363 12.24 12.82 15.84
N LYS A 364 12.25 13.64 14.80
CA LYS A 364 12.59 15.06 14.91
C LYS A 364 11.64 15.84 15.85
N ASP A 365 10.36 15.50 15.83
CA ASP A 365 9.27 16.24 16.49
C ASP A 365 8.89 15.66 17.87
N LEU A 366 9.74 14.81 18.46
CA LEU A 366 9.44 14.28 19.80
C LEU A 366 9.43 15.39 20.85
N PRO A 367 8.37 15.50 21.66
CA PRO A 367 8.31 16.47 22.76
C PRO A 367 9.48 16.26 23.74
N SER A 368 10.15 17.34 24.10
CA SER A 368 11.22 17.31 25.09
C SER A 368 10.67 16.77 26.43
N GLY A 369 11.22 15.65 26.91
CA GLY A 369 10.81 15.03 28.19
C GLY A 369 10.08 13.69 28.06
N ARG A 370 9.76 13.23 26.85
CA ARG A 370 9.24 11.86 26.68
C ARG A 370 10.39 10.84 26.84
N VAL A 371 10.23 9.92 27.77
CA VAL A 371 11.12 8.76 27.90
C VAL A 371 10.74 7.75 26.82
N SER A 372 11.46 7.79 25.71
CA SER A 372 11.29 6.87 24.58
C SER A 372 12.63 6.33 24.13
N ARG A 373 12.64 5.16 23.49
CA ARG A 373 13.84 4.63 22.85
C ARG A 373 14.29 5.59 21.75
N GLN A 374 15.57 5.83 21.65
CA GLN A 374 16.15 6.70 20.63
C GLN A 374 16.82 5.87 19.54
N PHE A 375 16.54 6.27 18.29
CA PHE A 375 17.10 5.62 17.12
C PHE A 375 17.86 6.61 16.24
N PHE A 376 18.77 6.11 15.42
CA PHE A 376 19.41 6.86 14.37
C PHE A 376 19.53 6.02 13.09
N ILE A 377 19.56 6.72 11.96
CA ILE A 377 19.68 6.11 10.64
C ILE A 377 21.16 5.84 10.38
N LEU A 378 21.50 4.57 10.11
CA LEU A 378 22.87 4.11 9.88
C LEU A 378 23.41 4.41 8.48
N THR A 379 22.53 4.49 7.51
CA THR A 379 22.85 4.58 6.08
C THR A 379 22.79 6.03 5.60
N ASN A 380 23.15 6.25 4.32
CA ASN A 380 23.01 7.59 3.73
C ASN A 380 21.54 8.04 3.79
N ASN A 381 21.30 9.06 4.58
CA ASN A 381 19.98 9.64 4.82
C ASN A 381 19.66 10.84 3.93
N THR A 382 20.46 11.09 2.90
CA THR A 382 20.26 12.19 1.96
C THR A 382 20.33 11.68 0.53
N LYS A 383 19.29 12.01 -0.27
CA LYS A 383 19.19 11.61 -1.67
C LYS A 383 18.60 12.76 -2.50
N VAL A 384 19.00 12.87 -3.77
CA VAL A 384 18.43 13.84 -4.71
C VAL A 384 17.15 13.25 -5.29
N MET A 385 16.12 14.10 -5.49
CA MET A 385 14.93 13.72 -6.24
C MET A 385 15.24 13.59 -7.73
N ASP A 386 14.73 12.52 -8.31
CA ASP A 386 14.83 12.25 -9.74
C ASP A 386 13.46 12.38 -10.42
N ILE A 387 13.46 12.69 -11.71
CA ILE A 387 12.24 12.65 -12.54
C ILE A 387 12.11 11.21 -13.03
N GLU A 388 11.05 10.52 -12.57
CA GLU A 388 10.74 9.17 -13.08
C GLU A 388 10.11 9.28 -14.47
N ASP A 389 10.83 8.82 -15.50
CA ASP A 389 10.38 8.90 -16.90
C ASP A 389 9.17 7.99 -17.21
N TYR A 390 8.94 6.98 -16.38
CA TYR A 390 7.92 5.94 -16.63
C TYR A 390 6.49 6.29 -16.21
N ALA A 391 6.31 7.25 -15.30
CA ALA A 391 4.99 7.60 -14.75
C ALA A 391 4.71 9.10 -14.89
N ASN A 392 4.26 9.57 -16.05
CA ASN A 392 3.88 10.98 -16.28
C ASN A 392 4.93 12.00 -15.80
N GLY A 393 6.20 11.58 -15.64
CA GLY A 393 7.31 12.40 -15.18
C GLY A 393 7.11 12.89 -13.73
N CYS A 394 6.80 12.03 -12.80
CA CYS A 394 6.68 12.41 -11.40
C CYS A 394 8.04 12.77 -10.79
N LEU A 395 8.04 13.76 -9.90
CA LEU A 395 9.23 14.16 -9.15
C LEU A 395 9.21 13.45 -7.80
N SER A 396 10.06 12.44 -7.66
CA SER A 396 10.07 11.58 -6.47
C SER A 396 11.47 11.17 -6.04
N VAL A 397 11.59 10.67 -4.82
CA VAL A 397 12.79 10.03 -4.30
C VAL A 397 12.43 8.79 -3.49
N GLU A 398 13.02 7.67 -3.85
CA GLU A 398 12.88 6.43 -3.13
C GLU A 398 14.14 6.11 -2.33
N PHE A 399 13.98 5.88 -1.04
CA PHE A 399 15.02 5.40 -0.15
C PHE A 399 14.85 3.89 0.04
N ARG A 400 15.75 3.07 -0.54
CA ARG A 400 15.62 1.60 -0.56
C ARG A 400 16.39 0.88 0.54
N HIS A 401 17.38 1.53 1.16
CA HIS A 401 18.34 0.87 2.05
C HIS A 401 18.50 1.59 3.40
N LEU A 402 17.40 2.21 3.89
CA LEU A 402 17.44 2.84 5.21
C LEU A 402 17.47 1.77 6.29
N GLN A 403 18.27 1.98 7.32
CA GLN A 403 18.42 1.05 8.44
C GLN A 403 18.48 1.82 9.76
N LEU A 404 17.76 1.33 10.76
CA LEU A 404 17.72 1.93 12.10
C LEU A 404 18.61 1.18 13.08
N LYS A 405 19.30 1.94 13.94
CA LYS A 405 20.01 1.42 15.09
C LYS A 405 19.57 2.15 16.35
N GLU A 406 19.35 1.39 17.41
CA GLU A 406 19.00 1.92 18.72
C GLU A 406 20.22 2.51 19.40
N LYS A 407 20.05 3.69 20.02
CA LYS A 407 21.10 4.36 20.80
C LYS A 407 21.17 3.72 22.19
N LYS A 408 22.24 2.96 22.48
CA LYS A 408 22.47 2.40 23.80
C LYS A 408 22.92 3.51 24.77
N TYR A 409 22.26 3.68 25.88
CA TYR A 409 22.75 4.54 26.97
C TYR A 409 23.85 3.81 27.73
N VAL A 410 25.00 4.44 27.89
CA VAL A 410 26.21 3.88 28.52
C VAL A 410 26.10 3.82 30.05
N ASN A 411 25.19 4.55 30.64
CA ASN A 411 25.02 4.59 32.11
C ASN A 411 23.83 3.74 32.54
N GLY A 412 24.12 2.71 33.34
CA GLY A 412 23.19 1.71 33.89
C GLY A 412 22.11 2.21 34.86
N THR A 413 21.60 3.40 34.67
CA THR A 413 20.31 3.77 35.21
C THR A 413 19.27 3.01 34.34
N LYS A 414 18.69 1.95 34.88
CA LYS A 414 17.41 1.44 34.41
C LYS A 414 16.50 2.64 34.36
N GLY A 415 16.42 3.29 33.17
CA GLY A 415 15.41 4.30 32.93
C GLY A 415 14.09 3.64 33.30
N ASN A 416 13.26 4.31 34.06
CA ASN A 416 11.90 3.90 34.36
C ASN A 416 11.35 3.23 33.11
N GLU A 417 10.95 1.95 33.22
CA GLU A 417 10.20 1.27 32.21
C GLU A 417 9.04 2.18 31.86
N GLY A 418 9.04 2.75 30.67
CA GLY A 418 7.97 3.62 30.21
C GLY A 418 6.65 2.85 30.37
N LEU A 419 5.60 3.51 30.75
CA LEU A 419 4.25 2.94 30.93
C LEU A 419 3.73 2.18 29.68
N LEU A 420 4.36 2.38 28.51
CA LEU A 420 3.99 1.79 27.22
C LEU A 420 4.91 0.61 26.86
N SER A 421 4.34 -0.43 26.27
CA SER A 421 5.12 -1.53 25.72
C SER A 421 5.86 -1.08 24.45
N VAL A 422 6.93 -1.81 24.07
CA VAL A 422 7.70 -1.58 22.83
C VAL A 422 6.82 -1.45 21.59
N THR A 423 5.74 -2.20 21.53
CA THR A 423 4.80 -2.22 20.40
C THR A 423 3.79 -1.06 20.42
N GLU A 424 3.67 -0.34 21.52
CA GLU A 424 2.80 0.84 21.69
C GLU A 424 3.57 2.16 21.57
N GLU A 425 4.89 2.08 21.50
CA GLU A 425 5.75 3.23 21.32
C GLU A 425 5.78 3.64 19.86
N LEU A 426 5.15 4.76 19.54
CA LEU A 426 5.05 5.28 18.18
C LEU A 426 6.19 6.24 17.88
N HIS A 427 6.73 6.14 16.68
CA HIS A 427 7.84 6.93 16.14
C HIS A 427 7.45 7.53 14.79
N SER A 428 8.24 8.49 14.28
CA SER A 428 8.03 9.09 12.97
C SER A 428 9.32 9.19 12.15
N LEU A 429 9.20 9.02 10.85
CA LEU A 429 10.25 9.29 9.89
C LEU A 429 9.95 10.62 9.20
N ASN A 430 10.86 11.60 9.31
CA ASN A 430 10.69 12.95 8.81
C ASN A 430 11.56 13.17 7.57
N PHE A 431 11.05 13.93 6.60
CA PHE A 431 11.73 14.28 5.37
C PHE A 431 11.77 15.78 5.20
N GLU A 432 12.95 16.31 4.91
CA GLU A 432 13.24 17.73 4.76
C GLU A 432 13.90 18.00 3.42
N ALA A 433 13.51 19.08 2.77
CA ALA A 433 14.14 19.56 1.55
C ALA A 433 13.98 21.08 1.45
N CYS A 434 14.84 21.74 0.67
CA CYS A 434 14.68 23.16 0.36
C CYS A 434 14.42 23.31 -1.13
N PHE A 435 13.26 23.86 -1.49
CA PHE A 435 12.83 24.09 -2.85
C PHE A 435 13.06 25.57 -3.23
N THR A 436 13.92 25.79 -4.22
CA THR A 436 14.24 27.13 -4.68
C THR A 436 13.69 27.36 -6.09
N VAL A 437 12.84 28.39 -6.26
CA VAL A 437 12.22 28.72 -7.54
C VAL A 437 12.01 30.23 -7.66
N GLN A 438 12.44 30.85 -8.75
CA GLN A 438 12.26 32.28 -9.06
C GLN A 438 12.58 33.21 -7.86
N GLY A 439 13.71 32.95 -7.17
CA GLY A 439 14.17 33.73 -6.03
C GLY A 439 13.43 33.44 -4.70
N LEU A 440 12.48 32.52 -4.68
CA LEU A 440 11.82 32.06 -3.44
C LEU A 440 12.51 30.78 -2.96
N ALA A 441 12.93 30.76 -1.70
CA ALA A 441 13.39 29.56 -1.01
C ALA A 441 12.28 29.08 -0.06
N ILE A 442 11.82 27.84 -0.25
CA ILE A 442 10.70 27.24 0.50
C ILE A 442 11.20 25.97 1.17
N ASP A 443 11.17 25.96 2.49
CA ASP A 443 11.49 24.76 3.27
C ASP A 443 10.31 23.78 3.23
N LEU A 444 10.57 22.60 2.70
CA LEU A 444 9.63 21.50 2.59
C LEU A 444 9.84 20.54 3.75
N GLU A 445 8.75 20.12 4.36
CA GLU A 445 8.76 19.13 5.42
C GLU A 445 7.53 18.22 5.31
N THR A 446 7.77 16.92 5.42
CA THR A 446 6.69 15.92 5.53
C THR A 446 7.14 14.79 6.44
N SER A 447 6.21 14.01 6.97
CA SER A 447 6.49 12.88 7.84
C SER A 447 5.68 11.66 7.43
N SER A 448 6.23 10.47 7.72
CA SER A 448 5.48 9.21 7.62
C SER A 448 4.30 9.21 8.57
N LEU A 449 3.37 8.30 8.35
CA LEU A 449 2.46 7.86 9.41
C LEU A 449 3.28 7.31 10.59
N PRO A 450 2.76 7.37 11.81
CA PRO A 450 3.42 6.80 12.98
C PRO A 450 3.73 5.33 12.77
N LEU A 451 4.92 4.94 13.16
CA LEU A 451 5.47 3.60 12.98
C LEU A 451 5.94 3.00 14.30
N VAL A 452 6.02 1.68 14.35
CA VAL A 452 6.53 0.91 15.48
C VAL A 452 7.90 0.34 15.14
N VAL A 453 8.87 0.48 16.07
CA VAL A 453 10.20 -0.13 15.92
C VAL A 453 10.32 -1.33 16.84
N ILE A 454 10.51 -2.52 16.26
CA ILE A 454 10.68 -3.78 16.99
C ILE A 454 12.15 -4.19 17.02
N SER A 455 12.55 -4.91 18.05
CA SER A 455 13.88 -5.52 18.18
C SER A 455 13.88 -6.99 17.79
N ASN A 456 12.75 -7.70 18.06
CA ASN A 456 12.57 -9.12 17.76
C ASN A 456 11.34 -9.36 16.89
N VAL A 457 11.40 -10.35 16.01
CA VAL A 457 10.27 -10.76 15.14
C VAL A 457 9.06 -11.22 15.95
N SER A 458 9.25 -11.77 17.15
CA SER A 458 8.15 -12.12 18.07
C SER A 458 7.24 -10.94 18.43
N GLN A 459 7.73 -9.70 18.31
CA GLN A 459 6.97 -8.47 18.55
C GLN A 459 6.13 -8.02 17.33
N LEU A 460 6.30 -8.68 16.17
CA LEU A 460 5.68 -8.26 14.91
C LEU A 460 4.14 -8.25 14.99
N HIS A 461 3.54 -9.30 15.58
CA HIS A 461 2.09 -9.41 15.73
C HIS A 461 1.51 -8.29 16.64
N GLY A 462 2.19 -7.99 17.75
CA GLY A 462 1.78 -6.90 18.65
C GLY A 462 1.97 -5.53 18.01
N GLY A 463 3.09 -5.32 17.29
CA GLY A 463 3.32 -4.10 16.52
C GLY A 463 2.26 -3.89 15.44
N TRP A 464 1.86 -4.96 14.76
CA TRP A 464 0.81 -4.87 13.74
C TRP A 464 -0.56 -4.53 14.34
N ALA A 465 -0.90 -5.10 15.48
CA ALA A 465 -2.10 -4.72 16.22
C ALA A 465 -2.11 -3.22 16.54
N SER A 466 -0.98 -2.67 16.99
CA SER A 466 -0.86 -1.23 17.31
C SER A 466 -1.01 -0.36 16.07
N ILE A 467 -0.37 -0.71 14.95
CA ILE A 467 -0.50 0.02 13.69
C ILE A 467 -1.94 0.01 13.18
N MET A 468 -2.60 -1.14 13.24
CA MET A 468 -4.01 -1.25 12.85
C MET A 468 -4.92 -0.40 13.72
N TRP A 469 -4.77 -0.49 15.05
CA TRP A 469 -5.60 0.24 16.00
C TRP A 469 -5.43 1.76 15.88
N PHE A 470 -4.17 2.20 15.75
CA PHE A 470 -3.86 3.61 15.52
C PHE A 470 -4.52 4.13 14.23
N ASN A 471 -4.24 3.49 13.10
CA ASN A 471 -4.69 4.00 11.79
C ASN A 471 -6.21 3.89 11.61
N LEU A 472 -6.86 2.93 12.25
CA LEU A 472 -8.32 2.82 12.24
C LEU A 472 -8.99 3.98 12.97
N LEU A 473 -8.47 4.37 14.13
CA LEU A 473 -9.20 5.19 15.11
C LEU A 473 -8.67 6.63 15.28
N THR A 474 -7.48 6.95 14.73
CA THR A 474 -6.95 8.30 14.91
C THR A 474 -7.47 9.26 13.85
N ASP A 475 -7.89 10.45 14.30
CA ASP A 475 -8.13 11.62 13.46
C ASP A 475 -6.91 12.54 13.38
N GLU A 476 -5.89 12.28 14.23
CA GLU A 476 -4.65 13.04 14.30
C GLU A 476 -3.46 12.17 13.88
N PRO A 477 -3.10 12.15 12.58
CA PRO A 477 -2.04 11.28 12.06
C PRO A 477 -0.64 11.51 12.64
N LYS A 478 -0.43 12.60 13.38
CA LYS A 478 0.85 12.94 14.03
C LYS A 478 0.87 12.67 15.54
N ASN A 479 -0.19 12.09 16.09
CA ASN A 479 -0.30 11.85 17.54
C ASN A 479 0.55 10.65 17.97
N LEU A 480 1.81 10.87 18.31
CA LEU A 480 2.70 9.84 18.84
C LEU A 480 2.35 9.40 20.27
N ALA A 481 1.51 10.13 20.99
CA ALA A 481 1.08 9.80 22.36
C ALA A 481 -0.22 8.98 22.44
N PHE A 482 -0.75 8.53 21.31
CA PHE A 482 -2.04 7.86 21.16
C PHE A 482 -2.28 6.72 22.17
N PHE A 483 -1.30 5.86 22.42
CA PHE A 483 -1.43 4.73 23.34
C PHE A 483 -1.37 5.11 24.82
N GLY A 484 -1.15 6.38 25.16
CA GLY A 484 -1.33 6.86 26.52
C GLY A 484 -2.79 6.82 26.99
N ASN A 485 -3.73 7.02 26.06
CA ASN A 485 -5.18 6.87 26.28
C ASN A 485 -5.86 6.46 24.96
N PRO A 486 -5.75 5.19 24.55
CA PRO A 486 -6.26 4.74 23.26
C PRO A 486 -7.80 4.75 23.23
N PRO A 487 -8.42 5.28 22.16
CA PRO A 487 -9.87 5.26 22.02
C PRO A 487 -10.40 3.84 21.84
N ARG A 488 -11.71 3.67 22.05
CA ARG A 488 -12.40 2.40 21.82
C ARG A 488 -12.86 2.30 20.36
N ALA A 489 -12.80 1.11 19.79
CA ALA A 489 -13.35 0.80 18.46
C ALA A 489 -14.80 0.33 18.58
N THR A 490 -15.66 0.72 17.66
CA THR A 490 -16.96 0.06 17.49
C THR A 490 -16.77 -1.32 16.86
N TRP A 491 -17.70 -2.25 17.09
CA TRP A 491 -17.64 -3.56 16.45
C TRP A 491 -17.72 -3.45 14.93
N SER A 492 -18.49 -2.49 14.40
CA SER A 492 -18.58 -2.23 12.97
C SER A 492 -17.19 -1.90 12.38
N GLN A 493 -16.47 -0.94 12.96
CA GLN A 493 -15.11 -0.59 12.52
C GLN A 493 -14.15 -1.78 12.61
N LEU A 494 -14.21 -2.53 13.71
CA LEU A 494 -13.31 -3.65 13.94
C LEU A 494 -13.60 -4.84 13.03
N SER A 495 -14.86 -5.16 12.78
CA SER A 495 -15.27 -6.24 11.85
C SER A 495 -14.83 -5.95 10.42
N GLU A 496 -14.92 -4.71 9.98
CA GLU A 496 -14.42 -4.27 8.68
C GLU A 496 -12.90 -4.41 8.59
N LEU A 497 -12.16 -3.94 9.60
CA LEU A 497 -10.72 -4.12 9.70
C LEU A 497 -10.32 -5.60 9.62
N LEU A 498 -10.99 -6.47 10.36
CA LEU A 498 -10.71 -7.91 10.35
C LEU A 498 -10.95 -8.52 8.96
N SER A 499 -12.03 -8.12 8.28
CA SER A 499 -12.29 -8.55 6.90
C SER A 499 -11.20 -8.08 5.95
N TRP A 500 -10.69 -6.85 6.07
CA TRP A 500 -9.56 -6.35 5.29
C TRP A 500 -8.28 -7.17 5.53
N GLN A 501 -8.01 -7.56 6.79
CA GLN A 501 -6.85 -8.41 7.09
C GLN A 501 -6.93 -9.73 6.31
N PHE A 502 -8.09 -10.40 6.35
CA PHE A 502 -8.26 -11.65 5.62
C PHE A 502 -8.19 -11.45 4.10
N SER A 503 -8.84 -10.43 3.57
CA SER A 503 -8.77 -10.09 2.15
C SER A 503 -7.33 -9.85 1.68
N THR A 504 -6.54 -9.07 2.44
CA THR A 504 -5.17 -8.70 2.07
C THR A 504 -4.18 -9.85 2.23
N PHE A 505 -4.31 -10.67 3.29
CA PHE A 505 -3.33 -11.71 3.60
C PHE A 505 -3.61 -13.04 2.92
N VAL A 506 -4.89 -13.38 2.73
CA VAL A 506 -5.33 -14.70 2.22
C VAL A 506 -6.30 -14.60 1.03
N GLY A 507 -6.48 -13.40 0.49
CA GLY A 507 -7.19 -13.15 -0.77
C GLY A 507 -8.72 -13.14 -0.67
N GLN A 508 -9.29 -13.46 0.49
CA GLN A 508 -10.73 -13.52 0.69
C GLN A 508 -11.11 -12.97 2.07
N GLY A 509 -12.03 -11.99 2.09
CA GLY A 509 -12.55 -11.41 3.33
C GLY A 509 -13.46 -12.37 4.10
N LEU A 510 -13.84 -11.95 5.29
CA LEU A 510 -14.73 -12.73 6.17
C LEU A 510 -16.20 -12.45 5.86
N ASN A 511 -17.01 -13.49 5.84
CA ASN A 511 -18.45 -13.36 5.67
C ASN A 511 -19.13 -12.95 7.01
N LYS A 512 -20.42 -12.62 6.93
CA LYS A 512 -21.19 -12.13 8.08
C LYS A 512 -21.28 -13.15 9.23
N GLU A 513 -21.37 -14.44 8.93
CA GLU A 513 -21.47 -15.48 9.96
C GLU A 513 -20.13 -15.65 10.70
N GLN A 514 -19.02 -15.64 9.97
CA GLN A 514 -17.68 -15.66 10.52
C GLN A 514 -17.40 -14.44 11.41
N LEU A 515 -17.80 -13.26 10.98
CA LEU A 515 -17.69 -12.03 11.77
C LEU A 515 -18.56 -12.09 13.03
N ASN A 516 -19.78 -12.61 12.94
CA ASN A 516 -20.64 -12.79 14.11
C ASN A 516 -20.02 -13.71 15.15
N MET A 517 -19.40 -14.81 14.72
CA MET A 517 -18.68 -15.72 15.63
C MET A 517 -17.48 -15.02 16.31
N LEU A 518 -16.70 -14.25 15.55
CA LEU A 518 -15.59 -13.48 16.10
C LEU A 518 -16.08 -12.42 17.10
N GLY A 519 -17.18 -11.76 16.79
CA GLY A 519 -17.85 -10.82 17.68
C GLY A 519 -18.32 -11.50 18.98
N ALA A 520 -18.99 -12.63 18.89
CA ALA A 520 -19.42 -13.41 20.06
C ALA A 520 -18.23 -13.83 20.94
N LYS A 521 -17.11 -14.20 20.32
CA LYS A 521 -15.87 -14.57 21.04
C LYS A 521 -15.24 -13.41 21.78
N LEU A 522 -15.24 -12.21 21.18
CA LEU A 522 -14.65 -11.01 21.76
C LEU A 522 -15.60 -10.34 22.78
N LEU A 523 -16.90 -10.32 22.50
CA LEU A 523 -17.89 -9.54 23.23
C LEU A 523 -18.78 -10.40 24.17
N GLY A 524 -18.75 -11.73 24.01
CA GLY A 524 -19.64 -12.66 24.71
C GLY A 524 -21.07 -12.62 24.13
N GLN A 525 -22.06 -12.98 24.92
CA GLN A 525 -23.47 -13.10 24.47
C GLN A 525 -24.10 -11.75 24.01
N HIS A 526 -23.45 -10.63 24.19
CA HIS A 526 -23.91 -9.30 23.82
C HIS A 526 -23.53 -8.89 22.36
N ALA A 527 -23.03 -9.80 21.55
CA ALA A 527 -22.50 -9.54 20.21
C ALA A 527 -23.53 -9.05 19.16
N SER A 528 -24.82 -9.02 19.48
CA SER A 528 -25.88 -8.60 18.54
C SER A 528 -26.08 -7.08 18.43
N CYS A 529 -25.33 -6.28 19.19
CA CYS A 529 -25.45 -4.82 19.15
C CYS A 529 -24.29 -4.21 18.35
N SER A 530 -24.59 -3.57 17.22
CA SER A 530 -23.63 -2.89 16.33
C SER A 530 -22.84 -1.77 17.04
N ASP A 531 -23.38 -1.23 18.13
CA ASP A 531 -22.81 -0.10 18.88
C ASP A 531 -21.85 -0.51 20.01
N PHE A 532 -21.55 -1.80 20.11
CA PHE A 532 -20.67 -2.30 21.18
C PHE A 532 -19.22 -1.82 20.96
N GLN A 533 -18.64 -1.26 22.01
CA GLN A 533 -17.28 -0.70 21.97
C GLN A 533 -16.27 -1.65 22.58
N VAL A 534 -15.20 -1.93 21.84
CA VAL A 534 -14.05 -2.76 22.21
C VAL A 534 -12.91 -1.87 22.67
N SER A 535 -12.29 -2.15 23.82
CA SER A 535 -11.08 -1.46 24.29
C SER A 535 -9.82 -2.06 23.63
N TRP A 536 -8.78 -1.25 23.53
CA TRP A 536 -7.45 -1.71 23.09
C TRP A 536 -6.95 -2.91 23.91
N SER A 537 -7.11 -2.85 25.25
CA SER A 537 -6.70 -3.94 26.14
C SER A 537 -7.38 -5.27 25.78
N LYS A 538 -8.67 -5.22 25.54
CA LYS A 538 -9.48 -6.41 25.19
C LYS A 538 -9.10 -6.99 23.82
N PHE A 539 -8.78 -6.15 22.87
CA PHE A 539 -8.36 -6.58 21.54
C PHE A 539 -6.97 -7.22 21.53
N SER A 540 -5.99 -6.60 22.20
CA SER A 540 -4.56 -6.89 22.03
C SER A 540 -3.89 -7.56 23.24
N LYS A 541 -4.33 -7.28 24.48
CA LYS A 541 -3.59 -7.63 25.71
C LYS A 541 -4.26 -8.72 26.54
N GLU A 542 -5.57 -8.61 26.71
CA GLU A 542 -6.31 -9.52 27.59
C GLU A 542 -6.42 -10.90 26.97
N ASN A 543 -6.20 -11.92 27.77
CA ASN A 543 -6.39 -13.29 27.34
C ASN A 543 -7.89 -13.60 27.14
N LEU A 544 -8.20 -14.41 26.16
CA LEU A 544 -9.54 -14.96 25.98
C LEU A 544 -9.95 -15.80 27.22
N PRO A 545 -11.25 -15.80 27.59
CA PRO A 545 -11.71 -16.54 28.76
C PRO A 545 -11.26 -18.01 28.74
N GLY A 546 -10.51 -18.42 29.78
CA GLY A 546 -9.99 -19.78 29.93
C GLY A 546 -8.88 -20.15 28.92
N LYS A 547 -8.22 -19.19 28.26
CA LYS A 547 -7.13 -19.43 27.30
C LYS A 547 -5.87 -18.67 27.71
N PRO A 548 -4.67 -19.20 27.39
CA PRO A 548 -3.39 -18.52 27.69
C PRO A 548 -2.99 -17.46 26.66
N PHE A 549 -3.88 -17.05 25.75
CA PHE A 549 -3.60 -16.12 24.65
C PHE A 549 -4.76 -15.15 24.42
N GLY A 550 -4.42 -13.98 23.87
CA GLY A 550 -5.39 -12.92 23.54
C GLY A 550 -6.07 -13.13 22.18
N PHE A 551 -7.11 -12.32 21.94
CA PHE A 551 -7.93 -12.39 20.71
C PHE A 551 -7.10 -12.19 19.44
N TRP A 552 -6.31 -11.10 19.37
CA TRP A 552 -5.53 -10.81 18.17
C TRP A 552 -4.44 -11.87 17.93
N THR A 553 -3.76 -12.32 18.98
CA THR A 553 -2.75 -13.37 18.85
C THR A 553 -3.34 -14.67 18.28
N TRP A 554 -4.53 -15.04 18.71
CA TRP A 554 -5.26 -16.18 18.17
C TRP A 554 -5.60 -16.00 16.70
N LEU A 555 -6.12 -14.84 16.32
CA LEU A 555 -6.54 -14.56 14.94
C LEU A 555 -5.34 -14.43 13.97
N ASP A 556 -4.27 -13.74 14.36
CA ASP A 556 -3.04 -13.62 13.55
C ASP A 556 -2.39 -15.00 13.32
N SER A 557 -2.44 -15.89 14.32
CA SER A 557 -1.96 -17.27 14.17
C SER A 557 -2.78 -18.09 13.16
N ILE A 558 -4.08 -17.83 13.04
CA ILE A 558 -4.95 -18.45 12.03
C ILE A 558 -4.62 -17.90 10.64
N LEU A 559 -4.45 -16.57 10.49
CA LEU A 559 -4.03 -15.95 9.23
C LEU A 559 -2.72 -16.54 8.71
N GLU A 560 -1.73 -16.69 9.59
CA GLU A 560 -0.45 -17.33 9.24
C GLU A 560 -0.61 -18.79 8.85
N LEU A 561 -1.49 -19.54 9.53
CA LEU A 561 -1.79 -20.93 9.20
C LEU A 561 -2.41 -21.05 7.80
N ILE A 562 -3.44 -20.22 7.51
CA ILE A 562 -4.09 -20.21 6.20
C ILE A 562 -3.08 -19.87 5.12
N LYS A 563 -2.33 -18.80 5.30
CA LYS A 563 -1.37 -18.31 4.30
C LYS A 563 -0.32 -19.34 3.93
N ARG A 564 0.19 -20.09 4.91
CA ARG A 564 1.30 -21.03 4.70
C ARG A 564 0.87 -22.44 4.31
N HIS A 565 -0.27 -22.91 4.82
CA HIS A 565 -0.60 -24.33 4.73
C HIS A 565 -2.00 -24.63 4.19
N LEU A 566 -2.93 -23.66 4.26
CA LEU A 566 -4.33 -23.91 3.94
C LEU A 566 -4.86 -23.06 2.78
N LEU A 567 -4.02 -22.23 2.16
CA LEU A 567 -4.46 -21.26 1.16
C LEU A 567 -5.27 -21.89 -0.01
N PRO A 568 -4.88 -23.03 -0.59
CA PRO A 568 -5.67 -23.66 -1.63
C PRO A 568 -7.06 -24.10 -1.14
N VAL A 569 -7.13 -24.69 0.07
CA VAL A 569 -8.39 -25.17 0.67
C VAL A 569 -9.27 -23.99 1.10
N TRP A 570 -8.68 -22.90 1.54
CA TRP A 570 -9.37 -21.66 1.88
C TRP A 570 -10.00 -21.00 0.64
N ASN A 571 -9.26 -20.93 -0.45
CA ASN A 571 -9.71 -20.30 -1.70
C ASN A 571 -10.87 -21.06 -2.37
N GLU A 572 -10.95 -22.39 -2.17
CA GLU A 572 -12.08 -23.23 -2.63
C GLU A 572 -13.30 -23.15 -1.69
N ASN A 573 -13.30 -22.27 -0.69
CA ASN A 573 -14.37 -22.14 0.33
C ASN A 573 -14.67 -23.44 1.09
N SER A 574 -13.74 -24.37 1.14
CA SER A 574 -13.93 -25.67 1.81
C SER A 574 -13.76 -25.58 3.33
N ILE A 575 -13.28 -24.46 3.87
CA ILE A 575 -13.11 -24.24 5.30
C ILE A 575 -14.21 -23.29 5.80
N MET A 576 -15.14 -23.80 6.60
CA MET A 576 -16.11 -22.95 7.30
C MET A 576 -15.42 -22.05 8.33
N GLY A 577 -14.42 -22.57 9.03
CA GLY A 577 -13.41 -21.85 9.80
C GLY A 577 -13.91 -21.35 11.15
N PHE A 578 -14.60 -20.22 11.16
CA PHE A 578 -15.03 -19.55 12.39
C PHE A 578 -16.42 -20.01 12.82
N VAL A 579 -16.48 -21.18 13.44
CA VAL A 579 -17.69 -21.81 13.97
C VAL A 579 -17.43 -22.28 15.39
N SER A 580 -18.35 -22.01 16.32
CA SER A 580 -18.25 -22.51 17.67
C SER A 580 -18.52 -24.04 17.74
N LYS A 581 -18.00 -24.70 18.78
CA LYS A 581 -18.20 -26.11 18.97
C LYS A 581 -19.68 -26.52 19.14
N GLU A 582 -20.49 -25.62 19.66
CA GLU A 582 -21.94 -25.80 19.81
C GLU A 582 -22.64 -25.67 18.45
N MET A 583 -22.32 -24.66 17.68
CA MET A 583 -22.89 -24.45 16.34
C MET A 583 -22.47 -25.58 15.39
N GLU A 584 -21.21 -26.03 15.43
CA GLU A 584 -20.72 -27.20 14.68
C GLU A 584 -21.60 -28.44 14.89
N ARG A 585 -21.91 -28.76 16.14
CA ARG A 585 -22.79 -29.87 16.45
C ARG A 585 -24.24 -29.69 15.96
N THR A 586 -24.73 -28.47 16.06
CA THR A 586 -26.08 -28.12 15.56
C THR A 586 -26.14 -28.28 14.04
N LEU A 587 -25.13 -27.85 13.31
CA LEU A 587 -25.05 -27.94 11.84
C LEU A 587 -24.93 -29.39 11.35
N LEU A 588 -24.21 -30.24 12.10
CA LEU A 588 -23.96 -31.62 11.72
C LEU A 588 -25.08 -32.60 12.18
N LYS A 589 -25.90 -32.23 13.16
CA LYS A 589 -26.85 -33.13 13.81
C LYS A 589 -27.80 -33.88 12.85
N ASP A 590 -28.31 -33.16 11.85
CA ASP A 590 -29.30 -33.67 10.92
C ASP A 590 -28.72 -34.11 9.57
N ARG A 591 -27.37 -34.23 9.50
CA ARG A 591 -26.66 -34.58 8.26
C ARG A 591 -26.41 -36.09 8.14
N GLU A 592 -26.11 -36.54 6.93
CA GLU A 592 -25.77 -37.94 6.63
C GLU A 592 -24.51 -38.39 7.39
N PRO A 593 -24.44 -39.64 7.83
CA PRO A 593 -23.25 -40.20 8.47
C PRO A 593 -22.01 -40.06 7.59
N GLY A 594 -20.92 -39.56 8.18
CA GLY A 594 -19.69 -39.25 7.48
C GLY A 594 -19.61 -37.81 6.93
N THR A 595 -20.66 -37.00 7.15
CA THR A 595 -20.56 -35.55 6.90
C THR A 595 -19.63 -34.92 7.92
N PHE A 596 -18.65 -34.14 7.45
CA PHE A 596 -17.65 -33.47 8.28
C PHE A 596 -17.56 -31.98 8.00
N LEU A 597 -17.06 -31.23 8.96
CA LEU A 597 -16.91 -29.80 8.91
C LEU A 597 -15.51 -29.38 9.38
N LEU A 598 -14.87 -28.43 8.67
CA LEU A 598 -13.55 -27.88 8.98
C LEU A 598 -13.69 -26.57 9.74
N ARG A 599 -13.04 -26.44 10.90
CA ARG A 599 -13.03 -25.22 11.70
C ARG A 599 -11.68 -24.94 12.34
N PHE A 600 -11.43 -23.67 12.67
CA PHE A 600 -10.23 -23.28 13.40
C PHE A 600 -10.37 -23.63 14.88
N SER A 601 -9.26 -24.09 15.46
CA SER A 601 -9.23 -24.44 16.87
C SER A 601 -9.36 -23.22 17.76
N GLU A 602 -10.21 -23.35 18.79
CA GLU A 602 -10.35 -22.36 19.85
C GLU A 602 -9.42 -22.63 21.03
N SER A 603 -8.77 -23.77 21.07
CA SER A 603 -7.90 -24.20 22.18
C SER A 603 -6.42 -24.16 21.84
N HIS A 604 -6.06 -24.20 20.56
CA HIS A 604 -4.68 -24.22 20.08
C HIS A 604 -4.44 -23.07 19.11
N LEU A 605 -3.36 -22.34 19.31
CA LEU A 605 -2.94 -21.25 18.40
C LEU A 605 -2.59 -21.83 17.03
N GLY A 606 -3.17 -21.24 15.98
CA GLY A 606 -2.90 -21.64 14.60
C GLY A 606 -3.20 -23.13 14.37
N GLY A 607 -4.32 -23.61 14.86
CA GLY A 607 -4.78 -25.00 14.69
C GLY A 607 -6.06 -25.08 13.86
N ILE A 608 -6.16 -26.10 13.00
CA ILE A 608 -7.37 -26.49 12.27
C ILE A 608 -7.79 -27.88 12.70
N THR A 609 -9.09 -28.11 12.86
CA THR A 609 -9.67 -29.38 13.26
C THR A 609 -10.89 -29.69 12.39
N PHE A 610 -11.31 -30.93 12.37
CA PHE A 610 -12.56 -31.32 11.76
C PHE A 610 -13.34 -32.27 12.70
N THR A 611 -14.65 -32.19 12.55
CA THR A 611 -15.61 -33.04 13.28
C THR A 611 -16.53 -33.67 12.25
N TRP A 612 -16.83 -34.96 12.43
CA TRP A 612 -17.80 -35.68 11.59
C TRP A 612 -18.90 -36.28 12.43
N VAL A 613 -20.03 -36.59 11.78
CA VAL A 613 -21.19 -37.20 12.40
C VAL A 613 -21.22 -38.69 12.09
N GLU A 614 -21.52 -39.49 13.12
CA GLU A 614 -21.82 -40.90 13.01
C GLU A 614 -23.19 -41.18 13.62
N ARG A 615 -23.87 -42.22 13.13
CA ARG A 615 -25.11 -42.74 13.75
C ARG A 615 -24.87 -44.14 14.28
N GLY A 616 -25.15 -44.34 15.54
CA GLY A 616 -25.14 -45.65 16.15
C GLY A 616 -26.32 -46.51 15.71
N ASP A 617 -26.26 -47.82 15.96
CA ASP A 617 -27.33 -48.77 15.64
C ASP A 617 -28.65 -48.44 16.35
N ASP A 618 -28.59 -47.74 17.47
CA ASP A 618 -29.76 -47.26 18.25
C ASP A 618 -30.32 -45.91 17.71
N GLY A 619 -29.77 -45.37 16.60
CA GLY A 619 -30.18 -44.09 16.04
C GLY A 619 -29.56 -42.86 16.75
N ASP A 620 -28.71 -43.06 17.73
CA ASP A 620 -28.01 -42.02 18.46
C ASP A 620 -26.96 -41.33 17.57
N VAL A 621 -26.94 -39.98 17.63
CA VAL A 621 -26.00 -39.15 16.87
C VAL A 621 -24.71 -38.94 17.68
N LYS A 622 -23.59 -39.43 17.16
CA LYS A 622 -22.25 -39.24 17.74
C LYS A 622 -21.45 -38.23 16.91
N PHE A 623 -20.73 -37.36 17.61
CA PHE A 623 -19.82 -36.38 17.00
C PHE A 623 -18.39 -36.72 17.38
N ASN A 624 -17.59 -37.08 16.40
CA ASN A 624 -16.18 -37.40 16.58
C ASN A 624 -15.33 -36.24 16.04
N SER A 625 -14.32 -35.83 16.78
CA SER A 625 -13.42 -34.73 16.38
C SER A 625 -11.97 -35.14 16.56
N VAL A 626 -11.10 -34.61 15.70
CA VAL A 626 -9.66 -34.81 15.78
C VAL A 626 -8.99 -33.76 16.66
N GLU A 627 -7.80 -34.09 17.16
CA GLU A 627 -6.90 -33.11 17.76
C GLU A 627 -6.48 -32.09 16.70
N PRO A 628 -6.40 -30.77 17.04
CA PRO A 628 -6.10 -29.75 16.05
C PRO A 628 -4.73 -29.90 15.40
N TYR A 629 -4.69 -29.90 14.09
CA TYR A 629 -3.46 -29.85 13.31
C TYR A 629 -2.87 -28.43 13.31
N THR A 630 -1.61 -28.32 13.74
CA THR A 630 -0.87 -27.05 13.82
C THR A 630 0.16 -26.96 12.68
N LYS A 631 0.83 -25.80 12.58
CA LYS A 631 1.86 -25.55 11.55
C LYS A 631 2.97 -26.61 11.50
N SER A 632 3.33 -27.21 12.65
CA SER A 632 4.36 -28.25 12.72
C SER A 632 3.97 -29.53 11.98
N GLN A 633 2.71 -29.92 12.09
CA GLN A 633 2.18 -31.10 11.42
C GLN A 633 1.88 -30.83 9.94
N LEU A 634 1.31 -29.66 9.64
CA LEU A 634 0.96 -29.23 8.27
C LEU A 634 2.18 -28.87 7.42
N GLY A 635 3.32 -28.60 8.05
CA GLY A 635 4.59 -28.44 7.34
C GLY A 635 5.14 -29.73 6.75
N THR A 636 4.68 -30.89 7.26
CA THR A 636 5.14 -32.20 6.81
C THR A 636 4.22 -32.83 5.78
N ILE A 637 2.90 -32.68 5.97
CA ILE A 637 1.87 -33.27 5.10
C ILE A 637 0.83 -32.22 4.74
N PRO A 638 0.53 -32.00 3.45
CA PRO A 638 -0.53 -31.10 3.02
C PRO A 638 -1.88 -31.48 3.60
N PHE A 639 -2.67 -30.50 4.04
CA PHE A 639 -3.93 -30.75 4.74
C PHE A 639 -4.94 -31.54 3.90
N ALA A 640 -5.02 -31.31 2.59
CA ALA A 640 -5.88 -32.08 1.71
C ALA A 640 -5.51 -33.59 1.70
N ASN A 641 -4.22 -33.91 1.78
CA ASN A 641 -3.75 -35.30 1.87
C ASN A 641 -4.12 -35.93 3.24
N ILE A 642 -4.10 -35.12 4.32
CA ILE A 642 -4.60 -35.61 5.64
C ILE A 642 -6.07 -35.97 5.54
N ILE A 643 -6.90 -35.15 4.92
CA ILE A 643 -8.34 -35.43 4.73
C ILE A 643 -8.55 -36.66 3.85
N ARG A 644 -7.74 -36.85 2.78
CA ARG A 644 -7.81 -38.04 1.92
C ARG A 644 -7.50 -39.34 2.68
N ASP A 645 -6.39 -39.32 3.43
CA ASP A 645 -5.78 -40.52 4.00
C ASP A 645 -6.25 -40.82 5.44
N TYR A 646 -7.12 -39.94 5.99
CA TYR A 646 -7.67 -40.17 7.33
C TYR A 646 -8.51 -41.44 7.41
N LYS A 647 -8.11 -42.36 8.28
CA LYS A 647 -8.77 -43.67 8.50
C LYS A 647 -8.92 -43.95 9.98
N MET A 648 -10.01 -44.59 10.33
CA MET A 648 -10.25 -45.13 11.67
C MET A 648 -10.13 -46.66 11.63
N ILE A 649 -9.64 -47.23 12.72
CA ILE A 649 -9.62 -48.67 12.95
C ILE A 649 -10.72 -48.95 13.99
N SER A 650 -11.78 -49.61 13.56
CA SER A 650 -12.78 -50.20 14.45
C SER A 650 -12.33 -51.60 14.90
N ASP A 651 -12.81 -52.09 16.06
CA ASP A 651 -12.38 -53.36 16.64
C ASP A 651 -12.54 -54.52 15.62
N GLY A 652 -11.42 -54.92 15.00
CA GLY A 652 -11.32 -56.13 14.18
C GLY A 652 -11.43 -55.95 12.66
N ASP A 653 -11.70 -54.76 12.15
CA ASP A 653 -11.98 -54.50 10.73
C ASP A 653 -10.89 -53.73 9.97
N VAL A 654 -11.04 -53.72 8.64
CA VAL A 654 -10.20 -52.97 7.71
C VAL A 654 -10.33 -51.46 7.99
N PRO A 655 -9.22 -50.69 8.02
CA PRO A 655 -9.28 -49.26 8.27
C PRO A 655 -10.15 -48.54 7.22
N GLU A 656 -11.26 -47.95 7.63
CA GLU A 656 -12.16 -47.18 6.74
C GLU A 656 -12.03 -45.68 6.96
N SER A 657 -12.27 -44.88 5.91
CA SER A 657 -12.35 -43.42 6.03
C SER A 657 -13.73 -43.02 6.54
N PRO A 658 -13.85 -42.38 7.71
CA PRO A 658 -15.13 -41.90 8.20
C PRO A 658 -15.61 -40.63 7.47
N LEU A 659 -14.73 -39.97 6.70
CA LEU A 659 -15.02 -38.71 6.06
C LEU A 659 -15.58 -38.98 4.65
N LYS A 660 -16.87 -38.70 4.41
CA LYS A 660 -17.56 -38.95 3.14
C LYS A 660 -17.98 -37.66 2.44
N PHE A 661 -18.58 -36.74 3.19
CA PHE A 661 -19.13 -35.49 2.63
C PHE A 661 -18.61 -34.29 3.41
N LEU A 662 -18.11 -33.27 2.69
CA LEU A 662 -17.87 -31.96 3.29
C LEU A 662 -19.22 -31.25 3.47
N TYR A 663 -19.44 -30.65 4.64
CA TYR A 663 -20.65 -29.89 4.90
C TYR A 663 -20.89 -28.81 3.83
N PRO A 664 -22.15 -28.62 3.29
CA PRO A 664 -23.34 -29.31 3.73
C PRO A 664 -23.47 -30.76 3.21
N ASP A 665 -23.09 -31.12 2.00
CA ASP A 665 -23.34 -32.41 1.34
C ASP A 665 -22.40 -32.68 0.17
N VAL A 666 -21.27 -31.95 0.07
CA VAL A 666 -20.33 -32.06 -1.05
C VAL A 666 -19.47 -33.32 -0.90
N PRO A 667 -19.42 -34.24 -1.86
CA PRO A 667 -18.53 -35.39 -1.80
C PRO A 667 -17.08 -34.98 -1.53
N LYS A 668 -16.39 -35.66 -0.62
CA LYS A 668 -15.02 -35.35 -0.19
C LYS A 668 -14.06 -35.20 -1.37
N ASP A 669 -14.11 -36.12 -2.33
CA ASP A 669 -13.20 -36.13 -3.47
C ASP A 669 -13.55 -35.06 -4.55
N GLU A 670 -14.79 -34.58 -4.54
CA GLU A 670 -15.17 -33.42 -5.34
C GLU A 670 -14.59 -32.12 -4.72
N ALA A 671 -14.69 -31.98 -3.41
CA ALA A 671 -14.20 -30.82 -2.67
C ALA A 671 -12.65 -30.73 -2.65
N PHE A 672 -11.96 -31.85 -2.52
CA PHE A 672 -10.50 -31.85 -2.30
C PHE A 672 -9.69 -32.55 -3.38
N GLY A 673 -10.31 -33.25 -4.32
CA GLY A 673 -9.62 -34.11 -5.29
C GLY A 673 -8.58 -33.37 -6.14
N ARG A 674 -8.85 -32.11 -6.51
CA ARG A 674 -7.92 -31.25 -7.24
C ARG A 674 -6.71 -30.80 -6.40
N LEU A 675 -6.82 -30.89 -5.09
CA LEU A 675 -5.82 -30.45 -4.12
C LEU A 675 -4.95 -31.59 -3.61
N TYR A 676 -5.26 -32.85 -4.00
CA TYR A 676 -4.45 -34.01 -3.63
C TYR A 676 -3.13 -33.98 -4.37
N ASN A 677 -2.04 -33.81 -3.65
CA ASN A 677 -0.71 -33.97 -4.24
C ASN A 677 -0.43 -35.45 -4.47
N SER A 678 -0.06 -35.80 -5.71
CA SER A 678 0.52 -37.09 -6.03
C SER A 678 1.92 -37.13 -5.41
N LEU A 679 2.04 -37.56 -4.17
CA LEU A 679 3.34 -37.94 -3.65
C LEU A 679 3.82 -39.13 -4.49
N PRO A 680 5.07 -39.13 -5.04
CA PRO A 680 5.64 -40.33 -5.57
C PRO A 680 5.56 -41.39 -4.48
N ASN A 681 5.21 -42.61 -4.85
CA ASN A 681 5.05 -43.76 -3.98
C ASN A 681 6.42 -44.16 -3.38
N ILE A 682 7.00 -43.27 -2.57
CA ILE A 682 8.09 -43.59 -1.66
C ILE A 682 7.43 -44.17 -0.43
N ALA A 683 7.27 -45.48 -0.47
CA ALA A 683 6.96 -46.25 0.71
C ALA A 683 8.04 -46.00 1.77
N HIS A 684 7.88 -44.98 2.57
CA HIS A 684 8.62 -44.83 3.81
C HIS A 684 8.06 -45.82 4.80
N PRO A 685 8.81 -46.90 5.18
CA PRO A 685 8.30 -47.96 6.01
C PRO A 685 8.05 -47.60 7.47
N TYR A 686 8.17 -46.27 7.81
CA TYR A 686 8.15 -45.83 9.21
C TYR A 686 7.03 -44.85 9.58
N ILE A 687 6.09 -44.51 8.70
CA ILE A 687 4.94 -43.67 9.08
C ILE A 687 3.65 -44.51 8.95
N ARG A 688 3.44 -45.40 9.89
CA ARG A 688 2.08 -45.83 10.29
C ARG A 688 1.54 -44.73 11.21
N SER A 689 0.92 -43.71 10.69
CA SER A 689 0.13 -42.77 11.47
C SER A 689 -1.20 -43.46 11.82
N THR A 690 -1.22 -44.11 12.94
CA THR A 690 -2.46 -44.63 13.56
C THR A 690 -3.05 -43.46 14.32
N PHE A 691 -4.10 -42.83 13.79
CA PHE A 691 -4.84 -41.78 14.49
C PHE A 691 -5.81 -42.45 15.45
N ILE A 692 -5.56 -42.34 16.77
CA ILE A 692 -6.45 -42.86 17.81
C ILE A 692 -7.43 -41.73 18.18
N PRO A 693 -8.76 -41.93 18.04
CA PRO A 693 -9.74 -40.94 18.47
C PRO A 693 -9.67 -40.71 20.00
N ILE A 694 -9.78 -39.43 20.41
CA ILE A 694 -9.71 -39.02 21.84
C ILE A 694 -10.76 -39.73 22.72
N SER A 695 -11.87 -40.21 22.16
CA SER A 695 -12.91 -40.97 22.87
C SER A 695 -12.41 -42.28 23.45
N GLU A 696 -11.43 -42.96 22.84
CA GLU A 696 -10.90 -44.24 23.34
C GLU A 696 -9.84 -44.06 24.46
N LEU A 697 -9.12 -42.94 24.46
CA LEU A 697 -8.15 -42.61 25.51
C LEU A 697 -8.82 -42.40 26.89
N ARG A 698 -10.06 -41.97 26.94
CA ARG A 698 -10.79 -41.76 28.19
C ARG A 698 -11.31 -43.06 28.81
N SER A 699 -11.59 -44.11 28.04
CA SER A 699 -12.05 -45.39 28.54
C SER A 699 -10.91 -46.30 29.06
N ARG A 700 -9.67 -46.11 28.59
CA ARG A 700 -8.49 -46.87 29.06
C ARG A 700 -7.76 -46.25 30.26
N ALA A 701 -7.98 -44.93 30.54
CA ALA A 701 -7.32 -44.24 31.65
C ALA A 701 -7.84 -44.61 33.06
N ALA A 702 -8.80 -45.54 33.16
CA ALA A 702 -9.36 -45.94 34.46
C ALA A 702 -8.60 -47.10 35.17
N THR A 703 -7.55 -47.67 34.57
CA THR A 703 -6.94 -48.90 35.12
C THR A 703 -5.41 -48.96 35.26
N THR A 704 -4.63 -47.90 35.03
CA THR A 704 -3.18 -47.91 35.46
C THR A 704 -2.63 -46.49 35.62
N PRO A 705 -1.92 -46.18 36.71
CA PRO A 705 -1.23 -44.91 36.85
C PRO A 705 0.07 -44.96 36.03
N ILE A 706 0.09 -44.32 34.88
CA ILE A 706 1.34 -44.05 34.14
C ILE A 706 1.90 -42.74 34.68
N LEU A 707 3.13 -42.81 35.18
CA LEU A 707 3.92 -41.61 35.53
C LEU A 707 3.90 -40.62 34.38
N CYS A 708 3.34 -39.47 34.62
CA CYS A 708 3.49 -38.31 33.75
C CYS A 708 4.97 -37.92 33.72
N GLN A 709 5.63 -38.14 32.60
CA GLN A 709 6.82 -37.36 32.28
C GLN A 709 6.38 -35.92 32.04
N SER A 710 6.95 -35.01 32.80
CA SER A 710 6.73 -33.56 32.61
C SER A 710 7.04 -33.17 31.19
N PRO A 711 6.25 -32.29 30.56
CA PRO A 711 6.64 -31.72 29.26
C PRO A 711 8.00 -31.05 29.42
N GLU A 712 8.85 -31.22 28.41
CA GLU A 712 10.13 -30.51 28.35
C GLU A 712 9.89 -29.01 28.57
N PRO A 713 10.73 -28.34 29.33
CA PRO A 713 10.60 -26.93 29.58
C PRO A 713 10.69 -26.17 28.22
N PRO A 714 9.96 -25.07 28.05
CA PRO A 714 10.04 -24.27 26.83
C PRO A 714 11.48 -23.85 26.62
N MET A 715 11.95 -23.97 25.38
CA MET A 715 13.30 -23.58 24.94
C MET A 715 13.64 -22.19 25.47
N THR A 716 14.79 -22.08 26.12
CA THR A 716 15.25 -20.81 26.65
C THR A 716 15.60 -19.84 25.50
N PRO A 717 15.50 -18.53 25.70
CA PRO A 717 15.87 -17.55 24.67
C PRO A 717 17.27 -17.77 24.05
N GLY A 718 18.22 -18.30 24.81
CA GLY A 718 19.56 -18.61 24.34
C GLY A 718 19.65 -19.82 23.40
N GLU A 719 18.81 -20.83 23.57
CA GLU A 719 18.76 -22.00 22.67
C GLU A 719 18.09 -21.62 21.34
N PHE A 720 17.13 -20.70 21.36
CA PHE A 720 16.50 -20.16 20.16
C PHE A 720 17.47 -19.24 19.37
N ASP A 721 18.29 -18.47 20.06
CA ASP A 721 19.32 -17.63 19.43
C ASP A 721 20.42 -18.49 18.77
N MET A 722 20.83 -19.62 19.38
CA MET A 722 21.78 -20.55 18.76
C MET A 722 21.22 -21.23 17.50
N LEU A 723 19.93 -21.60 17.49
CA LEU A 723 19.26 -22.14 16.29
C LEU A 723 19.14 -21.09 15.18
N SER A 724 18.90 -19.85 15.55
CA SER A 724 18.81 -18.71 14.62
C SER A 724 20.20 -18.35 14.03
N GLU A 725 21.26 -18.43 14.83
CA GLU A 725 22.64 -18.25 14.35
C GLU A 725 23.10 -19.40 13.44
N GLN A 726 22.74 -20.65 13.72
CA GLN A 726 23.01 -21.76 12.81
C GLN A 726 22.33 -21.63 11.47
N LEU A 727 21.07 -21.15 11.43
CA LEU A 727 20.36 -20.88 10.18
C LEU A 727 20.90 -19.69 9.40
N CYS A 728 21.54 -18.71 10.08
CA CYS A 728 22.25 -17.60 9.43
C CYS A 728 23.62 -18.03 8.88
N PHE A 729 24.31 -18.95 9.54
CA PHE A 729 25.62 -19.45 9.07
C PHE A 729 25.51 -20.30 7.79
N ASP A 730 24.41 -21.02 7.60
CA ASP A 730 24.16 -21.81 6.38
C ASP A 730 23.87 -20.95 5.15
N ILE A 731 23.47 -19.69 5.34
CA ILE A 731 23.23 -18.73 4.25
C ILE A 731 24.53 -17.99 3.84
N ASP A 732 25.41 -17.71 4.79
CA ASP A 732 26.67 -17.00 4.52
C ASP A 732 27.78 -17.89 3.95
N THR A 733 27.69 -19.22 4.08
CA THR A 733 28.65 -20.16 3.48
C THR A 733 28.44 -20.47 2.00
N MET A 734 27.33 -19.93 1.40
CA MET A 734 27.08 -20.10 -0.03
C MET A 734 27.54 -18.93 -0.92
N SER A 735 28.18 -17.90 -0.36
CA SER A 735 28.70 -16.76 -1.12
C SER A 735 30.17 -16.50 -0.80
N SER A 736 31.08 -17.20 -1.43
CA SER A 736 32.34 -16.75 -2.03
C SER A 736 33.19 -17.97 -2.40
N PRO A 737 33.66 -18.07 -3.66
CA PRO A 737 35.06 -17.90 -3.86
C PRO A 737 35.35 -17.03 -5.09
N TYR A 738 36.18 -16.00 -4.92
CA TYR A 738 37.24 -15.61 -5.82
C TYR A 738 37.84 -14.28 -5.33
N SER A 739 38.95 -14.41 -4.68
CA SER A 739 39.99 -13.38 -4.67
C SER A 739 41.27 -14.06 -5.13
N ASP A 740 41.68 -13.71 -6.34
CA ASP A 740 43.10 -13.41 -6.69
C ASP A 740 43.05 -12.53 -7.93
#